data_c8993d496ecf5ad33c4b84ff4ea28167
#
_entry.id   c8993d496ecf5ad33c4b84ff4ea28167
#
_cell.length_a   1.000
_cell.length_b   1.000
_cell.length_c   1.000
_cell.angle_alpha   90.00
_cell.angle_beta   90.00
_cell.angle_gamma   90.00
#
_symmetry.space_group_name_H-M   'P 1'
#
loop_
_entity.id
_entity.type
_entity.pdbx_description
1 polymer ?
#
loop_
_entity_poly.entity_id
_entity_poly.type
_entity_poly.pdbx_seq_one_letter_code
_entity_poly.pdbx_strand_id
1 'polypeptide(L)'
;MNLNTKLDLSDFCNLFYNAENGFMKCAAEVEIANETVIATAEFPSQTDSVCIISGKTSEIISDAQVLGEEKCTIEIIDGFGNGADMKCCSGNPKIMISFDKPVSKICVKYNYVAAESPTELAIFGKYVEKSNRCKELEKKLRNIEAYAPIAEENSVNTALKAENDRLRADIDLIHGSFSWRITSPIRRISALFKRLAIGRALGYLERNGFKATLHRIFKGAGPMPVDKSKLEKISDDFYISDERRRAEGKAEFTKNIKFSVLVPLYNTPEKFLKEMIESVEAQTYKNWELCLADGSDSEHSFVGEICKKYAGKDKRIKYEKLEKNLGISENTNACIRMATGDYIALFDHDDLLHPSALYEVMRAICEHGADFIYTDENTFSEEPHDAYNPHFKPDFSPDTLRSYNYICHLSVFSRELLDSVGYFRSEYDGSQDYDLILRLTEKAKKIFHIRKILYYWRAHKNSVAQDVGAKPYTITAAKKALAAHLERCALKGEVLDSSVPTTYHIKYEIDGNPLISVIIPNKDHTDDLNVCLKSLYEKSSYKNFEVIIVENNSTEKETFEYYEKVKQQYENLNVVTWTGIFNYSAINNFGVNYAKGEYILLLNNDVEILNDNCLEEMLMFAQRKDVGAVGAKLYYSDDTVQHAGVILGLGGIAGHAHKHFDRHDPGYAARASIAQNLTACTAACLMMRRDVFDEVGGLDESFEVAFNDVDLCMKIREKGYLIVFTPYAELYHYESKSRGNDDTPEKLERFHGEVRRFEMKWQKQLDDGDPYYNPNLTLTRDDFSLK
;
A
#
# COMPACT_ATOMS: atom_id res chain seq x y z
N MET A 1 25.22 -41.54 9.39
CA MET A 1 24.97 -41.43 7.93
C MET A 1 26.01 -40.47 7.36
N ASN A 2 27.02 -41.02 6.65
CA ASN A 2 27.99 -40.17 5.97
C ASN A 2 27.36 -39.62 4.69
N LEU A 3 26.96 -38.38 4.73
CA LEU A 3 26.53 -37.60 3.56
C LEU A 3 27.74 -36.83 3.04
N ASN A 4 28.57 -37.47 2.22
CA ASN A 4 29.49 -36.78 1.30
C ASN A 4 28.71 -36.18 0.12
N THR A 5 28.01 -35.11 0.34
CA THR A 5 27.56 -34.19 -0.68
C THR A 5 28.37 -32.92 -0.52
N LYS A 6 29.10 -32.52 -1.56
CA LYS A 6 29.69 -31.19 -1.67
C LYS A 6 28.54 -30.19 -1.72
N LEU A 7 27.99 -29.84 -0.55
CA LEU A 7 27.21 -28.62 -0.33
C LEU A 7 28.21 -27.47 -0.27
N ASP A 8 27.90 -26.38 -0.92
CA ASP A 8 28.65 -25.14 -0.79
C ASP A 8 28.43 -24.64 0.66
N LEU A 9 29.40 -24.93 1.51
CA LEU A 9 29.35 -24.70 2.95
C LEU A 9 29.68 -23.24 3.31
N SER A 10 29.83 -22.36 2.31
CA SER A 10 30.05 -20.92 2.51
C SER A 10 28.90 -20.22 3.28
N ASP A 11 27.73 -20.87 3.37
CA ASP A 11 26.57 -20.36 4.12
C ASP A 11 26.64 -20.64 5.62
N PHE A 12 27.56 -21.48 6.09
CA PHE A 12 27.62 -21.88 7.51
C PHE A 12 28.58 -21.07 8.37
N CYS A 13 29.60 -20.47 7.75
CA CYS A 13 30.61 -19.68 8.46
C CYS A 13 31.09 -18.53 7.59
N ASN A 14 30.96 -17.32 8.07
CA ASN A 14 31.52 -16.14 7.43
C ASN A 14 32.74 -15.69 8.25
N LEU A 15 33.92 -15.81 7.67
CA LEU A 15 35.17 -15.43 8.28
C LEU A 15 35.64 -14.09 7.72
N PHE A 16 35.99 -13.15 8.60
CA PHE A 16 36.45 -11.82 8.24
C PHE A 16 37.81 -11.58 8.92
N TYR A 17 38.75 -11.03 8.20
CA TYR A 17 40.05 -10.65 8.73
C TYR A 17 40.22 -9.14 8.67
N ASN A 18 41.05 -8.60 9.60
CA ASN A 18 41.37 -7.19 9.64
C ASN A 18 42.45 -6.89 8.59
N ALA A 19 42.15 -5.97 7.66
CA ALA A 19 43.09 -5.46 6.65
C ALA A 19 43.27 -3.94 6.82
N GLU A 20 44.25 -3.35 6.16
CA GLU A 20 44.54 -1.90 6.25
C GLU A 20 43.30 -0.98 6.10
N ASN A 21 42.25 -1.46 5.48
CA ASN A 21 40.99 -0.70 5.25
C ASN A 21 39.79 -1.26 6.01
N GLY A 22 39.96 -2.10 7.02
CA GLY A 22 38.91 -2.72 7.84
C GLY A 22 38.72 -4.22 7.60
N PHE A 23 37.73 -4.85 8.22
CA PHE A 23 37.51 -6.28 8.11
C PHE A 23 37.01 -6.67 6.71
N MET A 24 37.69 -7.62 6.08
CA MET A 24 37.35 -8.17 4.77
C MET A 24 36.95 -9.64 4.90
N LYS A 25 35.97 -10.08 4.14
CA LYS A 25 35.54 -11.49 4.09
C LYS A 25 36.62 -12.33 3.41
N CYS A 26 36.91 -13.48 4.03
CA CYS A 26 37.82 -14.48 3.49
C CYS A 26 37.07 -15.77 3.16
N ALA A 27 37.49 -16.45 2.12
CA ALA A 27 37.03 -17.81 1.85
C ALA A 27 37.60 -18.75 2.92
N ALA A 28 36.75 -19.58 3.53
CA ALA A 28 37.15 -20.57 4.53
C ALA A 28 36.74 -21.96 4.05
N GLU A 29 37.60 -22.94 4.26
CA GLU A 29 37.24 -24.36 4.19
C GLU A 29 36.52 -24.72 5.50
N VAL A 30 35.30 -25.23 5.41
CA VAL A 30 34.49 -25.53 6.59
C VAL A 30 34.16 -27.03 6.61
N GLU A 31 34.49 -27.69 7.71
CA GLU A 31 34.10 -29.04 8.02
C GLU A 31 33.12 -29.05 9.19
N ILE A 32 32.02 -29.79 9.06
CA ILE A 32 31.00 -29.92 10.11
C ILE A 32 30.83 -31.38 10.47
N ALA A 33 31.02 -31.69 11.73
CA ALA A 33 30.80 -33.05 12.27
C ALA A 33 30.25 -32.98 13.70
N ASN A 34 29.10 -33.58 13.95
CA ASN A 34 28.52 -33.75 15.28
C ASN A 34 28.51 -32.47 16.13
N GLU A 35 27.85 -31.42 15.64
CA GLU A 35 27.73 -30.13 16.34
C GLU A 35 29.07 -29.36 16.50
N THR A 36 30.10 -29.77 15.78
CA THR A 36 31.41 -29.10 15.76
C THR A 36 31.67 -28.55 14.37
N VAL A 37 32.06 -27.30 14.29
CA VAL A 37 32.53 -26.64 13.07
C VAL A 37 34.03 -26.43 13.16
N ILE A 38 34.77 -26.81 12.11
CA ILE A 38 36.16 -26.50 11.94
C ILE A 38 36.28 -25.62 10.69
N ALA A 39 36.67 -24.36 10.88
CA ALA A 39 36.85 -23.40 9.82
C ALA A 39 38.35 -23.09 9.62
N THR A 40 38.86 -23.34 8.43
CA THR A 40 40.25 -23.04 8.08
C THR A 40 40.30 -21.98 6.99
N ALA A 41 41.08 -20.94 7.18
CA ALA A 41 41.26 -19.88 6.20
C ALA A 41 42.71 -19.40 6.11
N GLU A 42 43.13 -19.06 4.89
CA GLU A 42 44.37 -18.35 4.60
C GLU A 42 44.04 -16.91 4.18
N PHE A 43 44.78 -15.96 4.74
CA PHE A 43 44.53 -14.55 4.48
C PHE A 43 45.50 -14.02 3.40
N PRO A 44 44.98 -13.18 2.47
CA PRO A 44 45.83 -12.52 1.45
C PRO A 44 46.93 -11.61 2.04
N SER A 45 46.74 -11.14 3.28
CA SER A 45 47.72 -10.34 4.05
C SER A 45 47.73 -10.78 5.51
N GLN A 46 48.80 -10.50 6.23
CA GLN A 46 48.82 -10.76 7.65
C GLN A 46 47.79 -9.94 8.40
N THR A 47 47.08 -10.57 9.37
CA THR A 47 46.05 -9.93 10.17
C THR A 47 46.29 -10.18 11.65
N ASP A 48 45.96 -9.20 12.47
CA ASP A 48 45.99 -9.27 13.93
C ASP A 48 44.66 -9.60 14.59
N SER A 49 43.59 -9.64 13.79
CA SER A 49 42.22 -9.86 14.29
C SER A 49 41.36 -10.58 13.26
N VAL A 50 40.59 -11.54 13.72
CA VAL A 50 39.65 -12.32 12.91
C VAL A 50 38.29 -12.33 13.59
N CYS A 51 37.24 -12.19 12.81
CA CYS A 51 35.87 -12.32 13.27
C CYS A 51 35.18 -13.45 12.51
N ILE A 52 34.65 -14.44 13.23
CA ILE A 52 33.84 -15.50 12.70
C ILE A 52 32.38 -15.22 13.07
N ILE A 53 31.53 -15.32 12.09
CA ILE A 53 30.08 -15.13 12.26
C ILE A 53 29.41 -16.43 11.82
N SER A 54 28.69 -17.07 12.74
CA SER A 54 27.89 -18.25 12.39
C SER A 54 26.81 -17.88 11.38
N GLY A 55 26.68 -18.66 10.33
CA GLY A 55 25.72 -18.46 9.26
C GLY A 55 24.28 -18.83 9.66
N LYS A 56 24.08 -19.51 10.77
CA LYS A 56 22.75 -19.89 11.30
C LYS A 56 22.43 -19.16 12.58
N THR A 57 21.29 -18.54 12.61
CA THR A 57 20.83 -17.64 13.68
C THR A 57 20.33 -18.32 14.92
N SER A 58 20.19 -19.64 14.87
CA SER A 58 19.66 -20.45 15.98
C SER A 58 20.73 -21.25 16.72
N GLU A 59 22.01 -20.91 16.50
CA GLU A 59 23.12 -21.64 17.12
C GLU A 59 23.67 -20.89 18.32
N ILE A 60 23.87 -21.64 19.39
CA ILE A 60 24.59 -21.18 20.58
C ILE A 60 26.01 -21.73 20.51
N ILE A 61 27.01 -20.88 20.44
CA ILE A 61 28.41 -21.33 20.48
C ILE A 61 28.72 -21.68 21.93
N SER A 62 29.03 -22.94 22.18
CA SER A 62 29.33 -23.43 23.51
C SER A 62 30.82 -23.44 23.88
N ASP A 63 31.69 -23.48 22.87
CA ASP A 63 33.14 -23.48 23.02
C ASP A 63 33.80 -23.05 21.70
N ALA A 64 34.91 -22.36 21.77
CA ALA A 64 35.70 -21.98 20.61
C ALA A 64 37.21 -22.10 20.93
N GLN A 65 37.96 -22.71 20.01
CA GLN A 65 39.40 -22.91 20.13
C GLN A 65 40.10 -22.59 18.80
N VAL A 66 41.24 -21.92 18.87
CA VAL A 66 42.15 -21.82 17.73
C VAL A 66 43.06 -23.00 17.72
N LEU A 67 43.10 -23.74 16.63
CA LEU A 67 43.97 -24.91 16.48
C LEU A 67 45.33 -24.44 15.92
N GLY A 68 46.38 -24.46 16.77
CA GLY A 68 47.75 -24.04 16.43
C GLY A 68 48.54 -23.55 17.64
N GLU A 69 49.81 -23.19 17.45
CA GLU A 69 50.71 -22.76 18.54
C GLU A 69 50.66 -21.23 18.84
N GLU A 70 49.75 -20.50 18.23
CA GLU A 70 49.72 -19.05 18.31
C GLU A 70 48.99 -18.56 19.58
N LYS A 71 49.58 -17.62 20.29
CA LYS A 71 48.89 -16.95 21.41
C LYS A 71 47.83 -15.99 20.87
N CYS A 72 46.61 -16.20 21.32
CA CYS A 72 45.47 -15.37 20.96
C CYS A 72 44.49 -15.20 22.11
N THR A 73 43.72 -14.16 22.06
CA THR A 73 42.56 -13.94 22.93
C THR A 73 41.31 -14.23 22.11
N ILE A 74 40.40 -15.08 22.65
CA ILE A 74 39.16 -15.44 22.04
C ILE A 74 38.06 -14.83 22.90
N GLU A 75 37.22 -14.04 22.26
CA GLU A 75 36.02 -13.45 22.86
C GLU A 75 34.78 -13.90 22.09
N ILE A 76 33.83 -14.53 22.80
CA ILE A 76 32.50 -14.85 22.24
C ILE A 76 31.62 -13.68 22.62
N ILE A 77 31.03 -13.07 21.59
CA ILE A 77 30.21 -11.86 21.73
C ILE A 77 28.81 -12.20 21.29
N ASP A 78 27.78 -11.83 22.07
CA ASP A 78 26.38 -11.96 21.69
C ASP A 78 26.06 -11.10 20.47
N GLY A 79 24.91 -11.32 19.89
CA GLY A 79 24.46 -10.52 18.74
C GLY A 79 24.36 -9.01 19.05
N PHE A 80 24.46 -8.58 20.32
CA PHE A 80 24.37 -7.19 20.76
C PHE A 80 25.74 -6.53 20.99
N GLY A 81 26.83 -7.30 20.89
CA GLY A 81 28.19 -6.77 21.05
C GLY A 81 28.64 -6.72 22.51
N ASN A 82 27.97 -7.40 23.44
CA ASN A 82 28.39 -7.54 24.82
C ASN A 82 29.13 -8.88 24.99
N GLY A 83 30.14 -8.91 25.85
CA GLY A 83 30.76 -10.17 26.24
C GLY A 83 29.70 -11.09 26.86
N ALA A 84 29.54 -12.28 26.29
CA ALA A 84 28.49 -13.21 26.70
C ALA A 84 29.03 -14.28 27.62
N ASP A 85 28.31 -14.52 28.73
CA ASP A 85 28.46 -15.76 29.48
C ASP A 85 27.91 -16.91 28.62
N MET A 86 28.69 -17.93 28.38
CA MET A 86 28.46 -19.01 27.39
C MET A 86 27.11 -19.75 27.49
N LYS A 87 26.25 -19.43 28.43
CA LYS A 87 24.97 -20.09 28.69
C LYS A 87 23.73 -19.33 28.17
N CYS A 88 23.88 -18.10 27.66
CA CYS A 88 22.74 -17.23 27.36
C CYS A 88 22.85 -16.39 26.11
N CYS A 89 23.52 -16.88 25.04
CA CYS A 89 23.63 -16.13 23.79
C CYS A 89 22.31 -16.12 23.00
N SER A 90 21.63 -14.97 22.93
CA SER A 90 20.50 -14.73 22.03
C SER A 90 20.96 -13.93 20.81
N GLY A 91 20.69 -14.43 19.63
CA GLY A 91 21.13 -13.83 18.38
C GLY A 91 22.39 -14.50 17.81
N ASN A 92 22.85 -14.08 16.61
CA ASN A 92 24.02 -14.69 15.97
C ASN A 92 25.28 -14.45 16.80
N PRO A 93 25.83 -15.46 17.46
CA PRO A 93 27.06 -15.32 18.22
C PRO A 93 28.22 -15.06 17.26
N LYS A 94 29.17 -14.28 17.72
CA LYS A 94 30.43 -13.96 17.04
C LYS A 94 31.59 -14.44 17.85
N ILE A 95 32.57 -15.00 17.18
CA ILE A 95 33.86 -15.32 17.77
C ILE A 95 34.84 -14.24 17.33
N MET A 96 35.33 -13.43 18.25
CA MET A 96 36.40 -12.48 17.99
C MET A 96 37.69 -13.07 18.46
N ILE A 97 38.69 -13.05 17.58
CA ILE A 97 40.01 -13.59 17.86
C ILE A 97 41.01 -12.47 17.58
N SER A 98 41.77 -12.11 18.61
CA SER A 98 42.85 -11.13 18.50
C SER A 98 44.19 -11.82 18.82
N PHE A 99 45.18 -11.62 17.97
CA PHE A 99 46.47 -12.27 18.04
C PHE A 99 47.53 -11.31 18.58
N ASP A 100 48.44 -11.84 19.41
CA ASP A 100 49.62 -11.06 19.91
C ASP A 100 50.57 -10.71 18.76
N LYS A 101 50.55 -11.48 17.66
CA LYS A 101 51.32 -11.24 16.45
C LYS A 101 50.46 -11.49 15.22
N PRO A 102 50.63 -10.72 14.14
CA PRO A 102 49.86 -10.94 12.92
C PRO A 102 50.05 -12.34 12.33
N VAL A 103 48.96 -12.94 11.90
CA VAL A 103 48.89 -14.30 11.29
C VAL A 103 48.40 -14.24 9.85
N SER A 104 48.84 -15.22 9.04
CA SER A 104 48.39 -15.37 7.64
C SER A 104 47.45 -16.53 7.45
N LYS A 105 47.28 -17.39 8.45
CA LYS A 105 46.40 -18.56 8.42
C LYS A 105 45.82 -18.79 9.80
N ILE A 106 44.57 -19.26 9.81
CA ILE A 106 43.85 -19.63 11.02
C ILE A 106 43.07 -20.93 10.82
N CYS A 107 43.01 -21.75 11.88
CA CYS A 107 42.07 -22.85 11.95
C CYS A 107 41.32 -22.74 13.28
N VAL A 108 40.00 -22.56 13.21
CA VAL A 108 39.16 -22.40 14.41
C VAL A 108 38.19 -23.56 14.49
N LYS A 109 38.12 -24.15 15.64
CA LYS A 109 37.13 -25.15 16.01
C LYS A 109 36.17 -24.55 17.03
N TYR A 110 34.87 -24.69 16.78
CA TYR A 110 33.85 -24.31 17.76
C TYR A 110 32.68 -25.29 17.76
N ASN A 111 32.05 -25.45 18.91
CA ASN A 111 30.88 -26.27 19.08
C ASN A 111 29.63 -25.37 19.10
N TYR A 112 28.56 -25.89 18.52
CA TYR A 112 27.29 -25.19 18.54
C TYR A 112 26.15 -26.12 19.00
N VAL A 113 25.09 -25.53 19.52
CA VAL A 113 23.84 -26.21 19.85
C VAL A 113 22.73 -25.58 19.04
N ALA A 114 22.03 -26.40 18.25
CA ALA A 114 20.92 -25.91 17.44
C ALA A 114 19.73 -25.54 18.34
N ALA A 115 19.18 -24.31 18.19
CA ALA A 115 17.97 -23.91 18.88
C ALA A 115 16.72 -24.28 18.04
N GLU A 116 15.61 -24.60 18.71
CA GLU A 116 14.39 -25.12 18.06
C GLU A 116 13.62 -24.11 17.18
N SER A 117 14.06 -22.87 17.07
CA SER A 117 13.37 -21.84 16.28
C SER A 117 14.34 -20.99 15.45
N PRO A 118 14.14 -20.86 14.12
CA PRO A 118 15.03 -20.09 13.25
C PRO A 118 14.77 -18.59 13.39
N THR A 119 15.71 -17.86 14.00
CA THR A 119 15.77 -16.40 13.91
C THR A 119 16.92 -16.00 12.99
N GLU A 120 16.57 -15.37 11.85
CA GLU A 120 17.52 -15.02 10.78
C GLU A 120 18.40 -13.81 11.12
N LEU A 121 19.65 -13.87 10.67
CA LEU A 121 20.66 -12.80 10.47
C LEU A 121 20.49 -11.50 11.31
N ALA A 122 20.54 -11.62 12.62
CA ALA A 122 20.39 -10.52 13.57
C ALA A 122 21.48 -9.41 13.44
N ILE A 123 22.59 -9.67 12.73
CA ILE A 123 23.69 -8.68 12.57
C ILE A 123 23.31 -7.59 11.57
N PHE A 124 22.73 -7.97 10.42
CA PHE A 124 22.28 -6.98 9.43
C PHE A 124 21.04 -6.22 9.94
N GLY A 125 20.09 -6.91 10.59
CA GLY A 125 18.95 -6.26 11.21
C GLY A 125 19.37 -5.23 12.26
N LYS A 126 20.32 -5.57 13.13
CA LYS A 126 20.84 -4.62 14.15
C LYS A 126 21.74 -3.53 13.58
N TYR A 127 22.44 -3.78 12.47
CA TYR A 127 23.11 -2.71 11.75
C TYR A 127 22.12 -1.68 11.22
N VAL A 128 21.04 -2.13 10.58
CA VAL A 128 19.98 -1.25 10.07
C VAL A 128 19.29 -0.52 11.22
N GLU A 129 18.97 -1.21 12.31
CA GLU A 129 18.37 -0.61 13.50
C GLU A 129 19.30 0.44 14.15
N LYS A 130 20.59 0.12 14.36
CA LYS A 130 21.56 1.08 14.88
C LYS A 130 21.83 2.23 13.90
N SER A 131 21.86 1.97 12.60
CA SER A 131 22.01 3.00 11.57
C SER A 131 20.82 3.96 11.54
N ASN A 132 19.60 3.43 11.63
CA ASN A 132 18.40 4.25 11.69
C ASN A 132 18.33 5.04 12.99
N ARG A 133 18.70 4.42 14.12
CA ARG A 133 18.78 5.12 15.41
C ARG A 133 19.87 6.20 15.41
N CYS A 134 21.00 5.96 14.78
CA CYS A 134 22.04 6.98 14.62
C CYS A 134 21.54 8.15 13.78
N LYS A 135 20.91 7.89 12.64
CA LYS A 135 20.30 8.94 11.80
C LYS A 135 19.22 9.73 12.54
N GLU A 136 18.43 9.04 13.35
CA GLU A 136 17.40 9.68 14.19
C GLU A 136 18.02 10.57 15.26
N LEU A 137 19.08 10.10 15.95
CA LEU A 137 19.82 10.87 16.96
C LEU A 137 20.55 12.06 16.32
N GLU A 138 21.19 11.86 15.17
CA GLU A 138 21.83 12.94 14.40
C GLU A 138 20.79 13.98 13.93
N LYS A 139 19.58 13.56 13.57
CA LYS A 139 18.48 14.46 13.23
C LYS A 139 18.02 15.26 14.46
N LYS A 140 17.88 14.60 15.62
CA LYS A 140 17.55 15.27 16.89
C LYS A 140 18.64 16.26 17.30
N LEU A 141 19.91 15.85 17.16
CA LEU A 141 21.07 16.72 17.46
C LEU A 141 21.07 17.97 16.58
N ARG A 142 20.90 17.84 15.27
CA ARG A 142 20.81 18.98 14.34
C ARG A 142 19.66 19.92 14.70
N ASN A 143 18.52 19.37 15.08
CA ASN A 143 17.39 20.18 15.52
C ASN A 143 17.72 21.00 16.79
N ILE A 144 18.39 20.39 17.76
CA ILE A 144 18.79 21.08 19.00
C ILE A 144 19.88 22.12 18.72
N GLU A 145 20.87 21.81 17.87
CA GLU A 145 21.90 22.74 17.45
C GLU A 145 21.36 23.95 16.68
N ALA A 146 20.30 23.77 15.90
CA ALA A 146 19.62 24.85 15.18
C ALA A 146 18.85 25.81 16.12
N TYR A 147 18.44 25.34 17.29
CA TYR A 147 17.75 26.18 18.29
C TYR A 147 18.70 26.87 19.31
N ALA A 148 19.95 26.40 19.42
CA ALA A 148 20.91 26.91 20.38
C ALA A 148 21.29 28.42 20.20
N PRO A 149 21.32 28.99 18.98
CA PRO A 149 21.57 30.41 18.80
C PRO A 149 20.43 31.35 19.20
N ILE A 150 19.20 30.81 19.36
CA ILE A 150 17.99 31.64 19.57
C ILE A 150 17.68 31.83 21.06
N ALA A 151 18.36 31.09 21.93
CA ALA A 151 18.13 31.08 23.37
C ALA A 151 19.27 31.75 24.14
N GLU A 152 19.51 33.03 23.93
CA GLU A 152 20.22 33.83 24.91
C GLU A 152 19.27 34.15 26.07
N GLU A 153 19.67 33.65 27.26
CA GLU A 153 19.00 33.81 28.56
C GLU A 153 17.79 32.92 28.85
N ASN A 154 18.05 31.74 29.47
CA ASN A 154 17.23 31.15 30.53
C ASN A 154 17.56 29.65 30.75
N SER A 155 17.09 29.06 31.84
CA SER A 155 17.21 27.65 32.24
C SER A 155 16.97 26.59 31.14
N VAL A 156 16.35 26.96 30.05
CA VAL A 156 16.12 26.18 28.83
C VAL A 156 17.45 25.86 28.12
N ASN A 157 18.40 26.80 28.16
CA ASN A 157 19.70 26.64 27.47
C ASN A 157 20.57 25.56 28.13
N THR A 158 20.48 25.40 29.44
CA THR A 158 21.20 24.37 30.18
C THR A 158 20.62 22.96 29.91
N ALA A 159 19.31 22.82 29.80
CA ALA A 159 18.64 21.57 29.47
C ALA A 159 18.92 21.14 28.01
N LEU A 160 18.86 22.08 27.07
CA LEU A 160 19.20 21.84 25.65
C LEU A 160 20.65 21.45 25.45
N LYS A 161 21.57 22.07 26.20
CA LYS A 161 23.02 21.74 26.18
C LYS A 161 23.27 20.34 26.74
N ALA A 162 22.62 19.99 27.85
CA ALA A 162 22.73 18.66 28.44
C ALA A 162 22.16 17.58 27.51
N GLU A 163 21.05 17.83 26.83
CA GLU A 163 20.47 16.91 25.86
C GLU A 163 21.34 16.81 24.59
N ASN A 164 21.94 17.90 24.12
CA ASN A 164 22.91 17.91 23.03
C ASN A 164 24.12 17.04 23.36
N ASP A 165 24.73 17.23 24.55
CA ASP A 165 25.88 16.46 25.00
C ASP A 165 25.54 14.96 25.15
N ARG A 166 24.33 14.64 25.62
CA ARG A 166 23.82 13.27 25.72
C ARG A 166 23.65 12.63 24.34
N LEU A 167 23.03 13.34 23.38
CA LEU A 167 22.82 12.84 22.02
C LEU A 167 24.16 12.62 21.30
N ARG A 168 25.15 13.50 21.51
CA ARG A 168 26.51 13.31 20.99
C ARG A 168 27.16 12.07 21.56
N ALA A 169 27.08 11.87 22.88
CA ALA A 169 27.63 10.69 23.54
C ALA A 169 26.96 9.39 23.01
N ASP A 170 25.64 9.38 22.81
CA ASP A 170 24.93 8.24 22.26
C ASP A 170 25.33 7.94 20.79
N ILE A 171 25.54 8.98 19.98
CA ILE A 171 26.03 8.87 18.59
C ILE A 171 27.47 8.32 18.59
N ASP A 172 28.35 8.85 19.46
CA ASP A 172 29.73 8.40 19.56
C ASP A 172 29.82 6.95 20.06
N LEU A 173 28.94 6.54 20.95
CA LEU A 173 28.83 5.16 21.41
C LEU A 173 28.41 4.21 20.27
N ILE A 174 27.49 4.65 19.42
CA ILE A 174 27.08 3.88 18.22
C ILE A 174 28.23 3.82 17.22
N HIS A 175 28.90 4.94 16.93
CA HIS A 175 30.03 5.02 16.01
C HIS A 175 31.24 4.25 16.53
N GLY A 176 31.47 4.24 17.83
CA GLY A 176 32.50 3.47 18.50
C GLY A 176 32.24 1.98 18.58
N SER A 177 30.98 1.55 18.33
CA SER A 177 30.61 0.13 18.43
C SER A 177 31.27 -0.71 17.34
N PHE A 178 31.65 -1.92 17.71
CA PHE A 178 32.30 -2.88 16.83
C PHE A 178 31.46 -3.15 15.55
N SER A 179 30.14 -3.30 15.70
CA SER A 179 29.23 -3.50 14.57
C SER A 179 29.23 -2.31 13.59
N TRP A 180 29.43 -1.09 14.07
CA TRP A 180 29.54 0.10 13.25
C TRP A 180 30.87 0.15 12.50
N ARG A 181 31.95 -0.27 13.13
CA ARG A 181 33.29 -0.33 12.51
C ARG A 181 33.37 -1.42 11.45
N ILE A 182 32.87 -2.63 11.71
CA ILE A 182 32.80 -3.74 10.74
C ILE A 182 32.00 -3.38 9.49
N THR A 183 30.92 -2.62 9.65
CA THR A 183 30.05 -2.24 8.54
C THR A 183 30.54 -0.97 7.80
N SER A 184 31.66 -0.36 8.23
CA SER A 184 32.24 0.82 7.58
C SER A 184 32.55 0.61 6.07
N PRO A 185 33.12 -0.52 5.63
CA PRO A 185 33.32 -0.78 4.21
C PRO A 185 31.98 -0.89 3.46
N ILE A 186 30.98 -1.53 4.05
CA ILE A 186 29.63 -1.68 3.47
C ILE A 186 28.98 -0.31 3.27
N ARG A 187 29.16 0.64 4.19
CA ARG A 187 28.67 2.02 4.04
C ARG A 187 29.32 2.76 2.88
N ARG A 188 30.63 2.60 2.68
CA ARG A 188 31.36 3.20 1.54
C ARG A 188 30.97 2.54 0.22
N ILE A 189 30.80 1.20 0.21
CA ILE A 189 30.34 0.43 -0.92
C ILE A 189 28.87 0.77 -1.25
N SER A 190 28.01 0.94 -0.25
CA SER A 190 26.60 1.36 -0.41
C SER A 190 26.49 2.72 -1.10
N ALA A 191 27.39 3.67 -0.80
CA ALA A 191 27.43 4.96 -1.51
C ALA A 191 27.82 4.81 -2.99
N LEU A 192 28.63 3.80 -3.33
CA LEU A 192 29.05 3.50 -4.71
C LEU A 192 27.99 2.70 -5.47
N PHE A 193 27.29 1.78 -4.78
CA PHE A 193 26.25 0.91 -5.35
C PHE A 193 24.86 1.55 -5.44
N LYS A 194 24.63 2.74 -4.88
CA LYS A 194 23.40 3.53 -5.15
C LYS A 194 23.22 3.86 -6.63
N ARG A 195 24.23 3.61 -7.46
CA ARG A 195 24.18 3.79 -8.92
C ARG A 195 23.91 2.49 -9.72
N LEU A 196 23.75 1.33 -9.07
CA LEU A 196 23.55 0.02 -9.73
C LEU A 196 22.33 -0.69 -9.14
N ALA A 197 21.82 -1.74 -9.80
CA ALA A 197 20.65 -2.51 -9.40
C ALA A 197 20.64 -3.00 -7.93
N ILE A 198 21.83 -3.17 -7.33
CA ILE A 198 22.03 -3.52 -5.92
C ILE A 198 21.60 -2.37 -4.97
N GLY A 199 21.66 -1.12 -5.43
CA GLY A 199 21.15 0.04 -4.66
C GLY A 199 19.67 -0.02 -4.37
N ARG A 200 18.89 -0.66 -5.25
CA ARG A 200 17.44 -0.86 -5.06
C ARG A 200 17.15 -1.83 -3.92
N ALA A 201 17.88 -2.96 -3.88
CA ALA A 201 17.72 -3.94 -2.80
C ALA A 201 18.15 -3.37 -1.45
N LEU A 202 19.23 -2.58 -1.41
CA LEU A 202 19.68 -1.92 -0.18
C LEU A 202 18.74 -0.81 0.29
N GLY A 203 18.23 -0.01 -0.62
CA GLY A 203 17.22 1.02 -0.29
C GLY A 203 15.88 0.42 0.18
N TYR A 204 15.49 -0.72 -0.37
CA TYR A 204 14.32 -1.48 0.08
C TYR A 204 14.57 -2.14 1.44
N LEU A 205 15.79 -2.67 1.66
CA LEU A 205 16.25 -3.24 2.92
C LEU A 205 16.24 -2.21 4.07
N GLU A 206 16.73 -1.00 3.81
CA GLU A 206 16.73 0.09 4.80
C GLU A 206 15.33 0.49 5.25
N ARG A 207 14.34 0.40 4.34
CA ARG A 207 12.95 0.84 4.62
C ARG A 207 12.06 -0.26 5.15
N ASN A 208 12.22 -1.47 4.66
CA ASN A 208 11.26 -2.57 4.89
C ASN A 208 11.86 -3.74 5.69
N GLY A 209 13.16 -3.68 5.99
CA GLY A 209 13.87 -4.71 6.73
C GLY A 209 14.25 -5.93 5.87
N PHE A 210 15.11 -6.76 6.44
CA PHE A 210 15.78 -7.86 5.74
C PHE A 210 14.82 -8.95 5.28
N LYS A 211 13.81 -9.27 6.09
CA LYS A 211 12.83 -10.34 5.79
C LYS A 211 11.97 -10.03 4.55
N ALA A 212 11.56 -8.78 4.44
CA ALA A 212 10.82 -8.28 3.28
C ALA A 212 11.69 -8.25 2.02
N THR A 213 12.96 -7.87 2.18
CA THR A 213 13.93 -7.84 1.07
C THR A 213 14.25 -9.24 0.56
N LEU A 214 14.46 -10.22 1.44
CA LEU A 214 14.65 -11.61 1.04
C LEU A 214 13.39 -12.19 0.38
N HIS A 215 12.22 -11.92 0.93
CA HIS A 215 10.97 -12.37 0.34
C HIS A 215 10.83 -11.85 -1.10
N ARG A 216 11.17 -10.57 -1.32
CA ARG A 216 11.14 -9.93 -2.64
C ARG A 216 12.20 -10.49 -3.59
N ILE A 217 13.42 -10.80 -3.10
CA ILE A 217 14.50 -11.36 -3.91
C ILE A 217 14.20 -12.82 -4.34
N PHE A 218 13.67 -13.64 -3.43
CA PHE A 218 13.48 -15.09 -3.66
C PHE A 218 12.09 -15.48 -4.16
N LYS A 219 11.06 -14.68 -3.92
CA LYS A 219 9.68 -14.96 -4.33
C LYS A 219 9.09 -13.98 -5.35
N GLY A 220 9.86 -13.00 -5.79
CA GLY A 220 9.35 -11.90 -6.61
C GLY A 220 8.59 -10.85 -5.82
N ALA A 221 8.08 -9.83 -6.50
CA ALA A 221 7.26 -8.78 -5.91
C ALA A 221 5.88 -9.36 -5.52
N GLY A 222 5.81 -10.00 -4.36
CA GLY A 222 4.57 -10.42 -3.74
C GLY A 222 4.23 -9.52 -2.55
N PRO A 223 2.98 -9.54 -2.08
CA PRO A 223 2.58 -8.78 -0.92
C PRO A 223 3.48 -9.11 0.28
N MET A 224 3.78 -8.09 1.07
CA MET A 224 4.57 -8.22 2.30
C MET A 224 4.00 -9.31 3.20
N PRO A 225 4.84 -10.11 3.88
CA PRO A 225 4.35 -11.03 4.90
C PRO A 225 3.58 -10.21 5.93
N VAL A 226 2.30 -10.46 6.02
CA VAL A 226 1.45 -9.80 7.02
C VAL A 226 1.91 -10.23 8.40
N ASP A 227 1.99 -9.28 9.32
CA ASP A 227 2.33 -9.55 10.73
C ASP A 227 1.29 -10.51 11.32
N LYS A 228 1.72 -11.74 11.62
CA LYS A 228 0.83 -12.79 12.10
C LYS A 228 0.10 -12.39 13.39
N SER A 229 0.76 -11.66 14.30
CA SER A 229 0.13 -11.23 15.54
C SER A 229 -1.01 -10.23 15.34
N LYS A 230 -0.89 -9.40 14.30
CA LYS A 230 -1.96 -8.48 13.90
C LYS A 230 -3.11 -9.21 13.21
N LEU A 231 -2.79 -10.21 12.38
CA LEU A 231 -3.81 -11.08 11.77
C LEU A 231 -4.59 -11.85 12.84
N GLU A 232 -3.91 -12.46 13.81
CA GLU A 232 -4.54 -13.16 14.91
C GLU A 232 -5.50 -12.25 15.67
N LYS A 233 -5.08 -11.03 16.00
CA LYS A 233 -5.94 -10.05 16.68
C LYS A 233 -7.18 -9.69 15.86
N ILE A 234 -7.04 -9.57 14.53
CA ILE A 234 -8.17 -9.30 13.62
C ILE A 234 -9.09 -10.50 13.56
N SER A 235 -8.54 -11.70 13.48
CA SER A 235 -9.31 -12.96 13.40
C SER A 235 -10.04 -13.27 14.70
N ASP A 236 -9.46 -12.92 15.85
CA ASP A 236 -10.06 -13.09 17.17
C ASP A 236 -11.33 -12.24 17.36
N ASP A 237 -11.51 -11.14 16.62
CA ASP A 237 -12.73 -10.31 16.69
C ASP A 237 -13.98 -11.10 16.29
N PHE A 238 -13.85 -12.19 15.53
CA PHE A 238 -14.97 -13.08 15.19
C PHE A 238 -15.63 -13.67 16.45
N TYR A 239 -14.83 -13.96 17.48
CA TYR A 239 -15.28 -14.61 18.71
C TYR A 239 -15.69 -13.56 19.75
N ILE A 240 -16.85 -12.94 19.54
CA ILE A 240 -17.35 -11.90 20.43
C ILE A 240 -17.63 -12.43 21.86
N SER A 241 -17.31 -11.62 22.87
CA SER A 241 -17.58 -11.97 24.26
C SER A 241 -19.09 -12.06 24.55
N ASP A 242 -19.45 -12.86 25.57
CA ASP A 242 -20.84 -12.97 26.04
C ASP A 242 -21.40 -11.62 26.51
N GLU A 243 -20.57 -10.72 27.00
CA GLU A 243 -20.97 -9.37 27.39
C GLU A 243 -21.36 -8.56 26.15
N ARG A 244 -20.51 -8.55 25.11
CA ARG A 244 -20.80 -7.89 23.82
C ARG A 244 -22.05 -8.48 23.20
N ARG A 245 -22.18 -9.81 23.15
CA ARG A 245 -23.37 -10.50 22.63
C ARG A 245 -24.65 -10.08 23.35
N ARG A 246 -24.61 -9.97 24.68
CA ARG A 246 -25.74 -9.52 25.50
C ARG A 246 -26.05 -8.05 25.30
N ALA A 247 -25.04 -7.21 25.17
CA ALA A 247 -25.21 -5.78 24.96
C ALA A 247 -25.87 -5.51 23.59
N GLU A 248 -25.33 -6.10 22.52
CA GLU A 248 -25.87 -5.98 21.18
C GLU A 248 -27.30 -6.57 21.05
N GLY A 249 -27.57 -7.71 21.69
CA GLY A 249 -28.90 -8.34 21.70
C GLY A 249 -29.98 -7.58 22.47
N LYS A 250 -29.58 -6.63 23.32
CA LYS A 250 -30.50 -5.73 24.09
C LYS A 250 -30.57 -4.33 23.52
N ALA A 251 -29.78 -4.02 22.47
CA ALA A 251 -29.75 -2.70 21.91
C ALA A 251 -31.11 -2.32 21.30
N GLU A 252 -31.59 -1.14 21.63
CA GLU A 252 -32.80 -0.59 21.08
C GLU A 252 -32.47 0.31 19.89
N PHE A 253 -33.17 0.12 18.78
CA PHE A 253 -32.99 0.89 17.57
C PHE A 253 -34.23 1.76 17.29
N THR A 254 -34.03 2.88 16.64
CA THR A 254 -35.11 3.79 16.24
C THR A 254 -36.01 3.20 15.16
N LYS A 255 -35.56 2.18 14.46
CA LYS A 255 -36.30 1.42 13.44
C LYS A 255 -36.31 -0.07 13.80
N ASN A 256 -37.28 -0.81 13.29
CA ASN A 256 -37.35 -2.26 13.45
C ASN A 256 -37.31 -2.91 12.07
N ILE A 257 -36.10 -3.04 11.52
CA ILE A 257 -35.86 -3.55 10.17
C ILE A 257 -35.75 -5.06 10.20
N LYS A 258 -36.45 -5.74 9.29
CA LYS A 258 -36.29 -7.18 9.08
C LYS A 258 -35.31 -7.42 7.94
N PHE A 259 -34.29 -8.24 8.19
CA PHE A 259 -33.31 -8.65 7.18
C PHE A 259 -33.71 -9.99 6.59
N SER A 260 -33.69 -10.11 5.25
CA SER A 260 -33.73 -11.40 4.55
C SER A 260 -32.29 -11.74 4.10
N VAL A 261 -31.72 -12.76 4.71
CA VAL A 261 -30.41 -13.31 4.31
C VAL A 261 -30.68 -14.34 3.22
N LEU A 262 -30.15 -14.12 2.02
CA LEU A 262 -30.40 -14.97 0.86
C LEU A 262 -29.23 -15.91 0.62
N VAL A 263 -29.50 -17.21 0.57
CA VAL A 263 -28.48 -18.23 0.32
C VAL A 263 -28.94 -19.22 -0.73
N PRO A 264 -28.48 -19.09 -1.97
CA PRO A 264 -28.69 -20.12 -2.98
C PRO A 264 -27.83 -21.34 -2.69
N LEU A 265 -28.41 -22.54 -2.70
CA LEU A 265 -27.71 -23.78 -2.41
C LEU A 265 -27.54 -24.64 -3.66
N TYR A 266 -26.35 -25.18 -3.86
CA TYR A 266 -26.11 -26.23 -4.85
C TYR A 266 -24.97 -27.13 -4.40
N ASN A 267 -25.31 -28.40 -4.08
CA ASN A 267 -24.38 -29.45 -3.67
C ASN A 267 -23.43 -29.03 -2.52
N THR A 268 -23.94 -28.21 -1.60
CA THR A 268 -23.19 -27.64 -0.49
C THR A 268 -22.67 -28.73 0.45
N PRO A 269 -21.36 -28.79 0.76
CA PRO A 269 -20.84 -29.75 1.74
C PRO A 269 -21.52 -29.62 3.10
N GLU A 270 -21.79 -30.76 3.73
CA GLU A 270 -22.55 -30.84 4.99
C GLU A 270 -21.97 -29.93 6.08
N LYS A 271 -20.64 -29.91 6.25
CA LYS A 271 -19.94 -29.06 7.22
C LYS A 271 -20.24 -27.59 6.96
N PHE A 272 -20.03 -27.14 5.73
CA PHE A 272 -20.17 -25.72 5.36
C PHE A 272 -21.62 -25.25 5.49
N LEU A 273 -22.58 -26.09 5.03
CA LEU A 273 -24.01 -25.79 5.17
C LEU A 273 -24.42 -25.57 6.62
N LYS A 274 -23.94 -26.41 7.54
CA LYS A 274 -24.26 -26.28 8.97
C LYS A 274 -23.63 -25.02 9.56
N GLU A 275 -22.33 -24.81 9.32
CA GLU A 275 -21.59 -23.66 9.84
C GLU A 275 -22.20 -22.35 9.31
N MET A 276 -22.57 -22.29 8.01
CA MET A 276 -23.26 -21.16 7.41
C MET A 276 -24.58 -20.85 8.13
N ILE A 277 -25.47 -21.84 8.30
CA ILE A 277 -26.76 -21.65 9.00
C ILE A 277 -26.52 -21.19 10.43
N GLU A 278 -25.60 -21.84 11.16
CA GLU A 278 -25.29 -21.52 12.55
C GLU A 278 -24.72 -20.12 12.70
N SER A 279 -23.96 -19.61 11.70
CA SER A 279 -23.46 -18.23 11.70
C SER A 279 -24.59 -17.19 11.61
N VAL A 280 -25.68 -17.52 10.92
CA VAL A 280 -26.88 -16.68 10.87
C VAL A 280 -27.72 -16.82 12.16
N GLU A 281 -27.88 -18.00 12.71
CA GLU A 281 -28.54 -18.20 14.02
C GLU A 281 -27.81 -17.45 15.14
N ALA A 282 -26.46 -17.35 15.04
CA ALA A 282 -25.60 -16.66 16.00
C ALA A 282 -25.71 -15.14 15.95
N GLN A 283 -26.38 -14.54 14.95
CA GLN A 283 -26.49 -13.09 14.82
C GLN A 283 -27.07 -12.45 16.09
N THR A 284 -26.44 -11.38 16.58
CA THR A 284 -26.88 -10.67 17.77
C THR A 284 -28.18 -9.90 17.56
N TYR A 285 -28.36 -9.29 16.39
CA TYR A 285 -29.65 -8.73 15.95
C TYR A 285 -30.61 -9.85 15.54
N LYS A 286 -31.84 -9.86 16.08
CA LYS A 286 -32.73 -11.03 16.01
C LYS A 286 -33.84 -10.96 14.97
N ASN A 287 -34.12 -9.79 14.39
CA ASN A 287 -35.18 -9.62 13.39
C ASN A 287 -34.66 -9.91 11.98
N TRP A 288 -34.38 -11.17 11.72
CA TRP A 288 -33.94 -11.70 10.41
C TRP A 288 -34.75 -12.93 10.00
N GLU A 289 -34.69 -13.24 8.73
CA GLU A 289 -35.04 -14.51 8.16
C GLU A 289 -33.95 -15.03 7.24
N LEU A 290 -33.78 -16.34 7.16
CA LEU A 290 -32.84 -17.01 6.26
C LEU A 290 -33.62 -17.71 5.16
N CYS A 291 -33.39 -17.31 3.90
CA CYS A 291 -34.05 -17.85 2.73
C CYS A 291 -33.11 -18.79 1.96
N LEU A 292 -33.39 -20.08 1.99
CA LEU A 292 -32.60 -21.16 1.40
C LEU A 292 -33.32 -21.72 0.17
N ALA A 293 -32.80 -21.50 -1.03
CA ALA A 293 -33.29 -22.11 -2.27
C ALA A 293 -32.32 -23.18 -2.75
N ASP A 294 -32.73 -24.43 -2.74
CA ASP A 294 -31.90 -25.61 -2.93
C ASP A 294 -32.07 -26.20 -4.33
N GLY A 295 -31.09 -25.96 -5.22
CA GLY A 295 -30.96 -26.56 -6.54
C GLY A 295 -30.14 -27.87 -6.57
N SER A 296 -29.74 -28.44 -5.42
CA SER A 296 -28.87 -29.64 -5.37
C SER A 296 -29.50 -30.83 -6.07
N ASP A 297 -28.66 -31.70 -6.62
CA ASP A 297 -29.08 -32.94 -7.28
C ASP A 297 -29.46 -34.04 -6.30
N SER A 298 -29.88 -35.20 -6.80
CA SER A 298 -30.34 -36.33 -5.99
C SER A 298 -29.24 -36.97 -5.16
N GLU A 299 -27.98 -36.89 -5.58
CA GLU A 299 -26.83 -37.45 -4.84
C GLU A 299 -26.53 -36.62 -3.59
N HIS A 300 -26.95 -35.34 -3.59
CA HIS A 300 -26.76 -34.39 -2.48
C HIS A 300 -28.09 -34.12 -1.73
N SER A 301 -29.04 -35.12 -1.68
CA SER A 301 -30.32 -34.98 -0.98
C SER A 301 -30.20 -34.61 0.51
N PHE A 302 -29.08 -34.92 1.14
CA PHE A 302 -28.77 -34.54 2.50
C PHE A 302 -28.84 -33.01 2.74
N VAL A 303 -28.56 -32.17 1.74
CA VAL A 303 -28.68 -30.70 1.81
C VAL A 303 -30.12 -30.33 2.21
N GLY A 304 -31.11 -30.89 1.52
CA GLY A 304 -32.51 -30.66 1.83
C GLY A 304 -32.94 -31.22 3.20
N GLU A 305 -32.39 -32.37 3.60
CA GLU A 305 -32.68 -32.96 4.92
C GLU A 305 -32.18 -32.06 6.05
N ILE A 306 -30.95 -31.53 5.93
CA ILE A 306 -30.37 -30.60 6.88
C ILE A 306 -31.18 -29.32 6.96
N CYS A 307 -31.48 -28.70 5.82
CA CYS A 307 -32.29 -27.46 5.78
C CYS A 307 -33.65 -27.61 6.41
N LYS A 308 -34.37 -28.71 6.11
CA LYS A 308 -35.66 -29.02 6.73
C LYS A 308 -35.56 -29.21 8.24
N LYS A 309 -34.48 -29.83 8.72
CA LYS A 309 -34.22 -30.01 10.16
C LYS A 309 -34.03 -28.66 10.88
N TYR A 310 -33.29 -27.72 10.30
CA TYR A 310 -33.11 -26.37 10.87
C TYR A 310 -34.40 -25.54 10.75
N ALA A 311 -35.09 -25.55 9.60
CA ALA A 311 -36.36 -24.87 9.41
C ALA A 311 -37.49 -25.41 10.34
N GLY A 312 -37.42 -26.71 10.72
CA GLY A 312 -38.33 -27.29 11.70
C GLY A 312 -38.12 -26.82 13.12
N LYS A 313 -36.86 -26.34 13.45
CA LYS A 313 -36.51 -25.81 14.77
C LYS A 313 -36.70 -24.30 14.88
N ASP A 314 -36.33 -23.56 13.83
CA ASP A 314 -36.45 -22.10 13.78
C ASP A 314 -37.28 -21.66 12.57
N LYS A 315 -38.45 -21.08 12.84
CA LYS A 315 -39.37 -20.61 11.78
C LYS A 315 -38.88 -19.39 11.00
N ARG A 316 -37.79 -18.77 11.42
CA ARG A 316 -37.14 -17.72 10.64
C ARG A 316 -36.36 -18.28 9.44
N ILE A 317 -36.04 -19.59 9.46
CA ILE A 317 -35.38 -20.30 8.36
C ILE A 317 -36.45 -20.81 7.40
N LYS A 318 -36.42 -20.31 6.17
CA LYS A 318 -37.29 -20.70 5.07
C LYS A 318 -36.49 -21.57 4.10
N TYR A 319 -37.07 -22.65 3.66
CA TYR A 319 -36.45 -23.60 2.75
C TYR A 319 -37.39 -23.95 1.60
N GLU A 320 -36.84 -23.84 0.38
CA GLU A 320 -37.54 -24.29 -0.84
C GLU A 320 -36.60 -25.21 -1.64
N LYS A 321 -37.10 -26.41 -1.97
CA LYS A 321 -36.41 -27.29 -2.93
C LYS A 321 -36.83 -26.92 -4.34
N LEU A 322 -35.86 -26.52 -5.15
CA LEU A 322 -36.09 -26.26 -6.57
C LEU A 322 -36.19 -27.57 -7.37
N GLU A 323 -36.99 -27.59 -8.41
CA GLU A 323 -37.14 -28.78 -9.29
C GLU A 323 -35.82 -29.17 -9.96
N LYS A 324 -34.97 -28.18 -10.26
CA LYS A 324 -33.64 -28.34 -10.84
C LYS A 324 -32.76 -27.15 -10.50
N ASN A 325 -31.47 -27.28 -10.67
CA ASN A 325 -30.53 -26.15 -10.63
C ASN A 325 -30.78 -25.23 -11.85
N LEU A 326 -31.12 -23.99 -11.60
CA LEU A 326 -31.37 -22.94 -12.61
C LEU A 326 -30.18 -21.99 -12.83
N GLY A 327 -29.05 -22.25 -12.20
CA GLY A 327 -27.89 -21.33 -12.14
C GLY A 327 -27.95 -20.38 -10.95
N ILE A 328 -26.82 -19.72 -10.67
CA ILE A 328 -26.68 -18.92 -9.47
C ILE A 328 -27.70 -17.76 -9.40
N SER A 329 -27.90 -17.05 -10.50
CA SER A 329 -28.86 -15.94 -10.58
C SER A 329 -30.29 -16.36 -10.25
N GLU A 330 -30.82 -17.42 -10.91
CA GLU A 330 -32.19 -17.84 -10.70
C GLU A 330 -32.41 -18.55 -9.37
N ASN A 331 -31.41 -19.26 -8.84
CA ASN A 331 -31.50 -19.81 -7.49
C ASN A 331 -31.53 -18.69 -6.45
N THR A 332 -30.73 -17.60 -6.63
CA THR A 332 -30.81 -16.42 -5.76
C THR A 332 -32.15 -15.68 -5.93
N ASN A 333 -32.66 -15.57 -7.15
CA ASN A 333 -34.01 -15.02 -7.39
C ASN A 333 -35.12 -15.83 -6.69
N ALA A 334 -34.96 -17.16 -6.58
CA ALA A 334 -35.87 -17.97 -5.76
C ALA A 334 -35.79 -17.57 -4.28
N CYS A 335 -34.59 -17.33 -3.72
CA CYS A 335 -34.45 -16.78 -2.37
C CYS A 335 -35.15 -15.41 -2.23
N ILE A 336 -35.07 -14.53 -3.24
CA ILE A 336 -35.72 -13.20 -3.22
C ILE A 336 -37.25 -13.36 -3.19
N ARG A 337 -37.82 -14.34 -3.90
CA ARG A 337 -39.27 -14.59 -3.89
C ARG A 337 -39.79 -15.03 -2.53
N MET A 338 -38.99 -15.76 -1.76
CA MET A 338 -39.32 -16.16 -0.38
C MET A 338 -39.15 -15.02 0.63
N ALA A 339 -38.30 -14.04 0.31
CA ALA A 339 -37.89 -12.98 1.22
C ALA A 339 -39.03 -12.00 1.49
N THR A 340 -39.23 -11.63 2.76
CA THR A 340 -40.23 -10.65 3.20
C THR A 340 -39.65 -9.52 4.06
N GLY A 341 -38.30 -9.44 4.13
CA GLY A 341 -37.61 -8.43 4.89
C GLY A 341 -37.53 -7.07 4.17
N ASP A 342 -37.31 -6.05 4.94
CA ASP A 342 -37.13 -4.67 4.50
C ASP A 342 -35.77 -4.45 3.79
N TYR A 343 -34.77 -5.23 4.19
CA TYR A 343 -33.43 -5.25 3.63
C TYR A 343 -33.01 -6.67 3.26
N ILE A 344 -32.24 -6.77 2.21
CA ILE A 344 -31.69 -8.01 1.64
C ILE A 344 -30.20 -8.05 1.91
N ALA A 345 -29.70 -9.18 2.40
CA ALA A 345 -28.29 -9.48 2.58
C ALA A 345 -27.90 -10.66 1.67
N LEU A 346 -26.89 -10.48 0.85
CA LEU A 346 -26.35 -11.56 0.00
C LEU A 346 -25.34 -12.37 0.81
N PHE A 347 -25.48 -13.69 0.77
CA PHE A 347 -24.63 -14.57 1.54
C PHE A 347 -24.40 -15.89 0.81
N ASP A 348 -23.14 -16.33 0.72
CA ASP A 348 -22.79 -17.56 0.04
C ASP A 348 -22.89 -18.77 0.97
N HIS A 349 -23.14 -19.93 0.36
CA HIS A 349 -23.52 -21.16 1.09
C HIS A 349 -22.36 -21.87 1.81
N ASP A 350 -21.12 -21.44 1.59
CA ASP A 350 -19.88 -22.00 2.14
C ASP A 350 -19.12 -21.04 3.07
N ASP A 351 -19.68 -19.84 3.28
CA ASP A 351 -19.07 -18.75 4.02
C ASP A 351 -19.63 -18.56 5.45
N LEU A 352 -19.09 -17.59 6.18
CA LEU A 352 -19.52 -17.27 7.54
C LEU A 352 -19.79 -15.78 7.72
N LEU A 353 -20.86 -15.45 8.44
CA LEU A 353 -21.12 -14.09 8.90
C LEU A 353 -20.55 -13.87 10.31
N HIS A 354 -19.91 -12.74 10.52
CA HIS A 354 -19.55 -12.30 11.86
C HIS A 354 -20.81 -12.16 12.72
N PRO A 355 -20.81 -12.59 14.02
CA PRO A 355 -22.02 -12.57 14.87
C PRO A 355 -22.66 -11.18 15.00
N SER A 356 -21.93 -10.10 14.87
CA SER A 356 -22.43 -8.71 14.93
C SER A 356 -22.80 -8.15 13.56
N ALA A 357 -22.77 -8.91 12.47
CA ALA A 357 -22.94 -8.37 11.12
C ALA A 357 -24.27 -7.61 10.96
N LEU A 358 -25.39 -8.24 11.25
CA LEU A 358 -26.70 -7.61 11.12
C LEU A 358 -26.95 -6.49 12.15
N TYR A 359 -26.30 -6.55 13.31
CA TYR A 359 -26.31 -5.47 14.31
C TYR A 359 -25.62 -4.20 13.78
N GLU A 360 -24.43 -4.34 13.20
CA GLU A 360 -23.69 -3.20 12.65
C GLU A 360 -24.40 -2.61 11.42
N VAL A 361 -25.00 -3.47 10.59
CA VAL A 361 -25.84 -3.02 9.45
C VAL A 361 -27.05 -2.24 9.96
N MET A 362 -27.72 -2.72 11.02
CA MET A 362 -28.85 -2.03 11.64
C MET A 362 -28.45 -0.66 12.18
N ARG A 363 -27.26 -0.55 12.81
CA ARG A 363 -26.69 0.72 13.22
C ARG A 363 -26.52 1.68 12.04
N ALA A 364 -25.88 1.21 10.96
CA ALA A 364 -25.66 2.03 9.77
C ALA A 364 -26.96 2.56 9.16
N ILE A 365 -28.02 1.75 9.14
CA ILE A 365 -29.35 2.18 8.68
C ILE A 365 -29.95 3.25 9.59
N CYS A 366 -29.82 3.10 10.92
CA CYS A 366 -30.38 4.05 11.88
C CYS A 366 -29.60 5.37 11.92
N GLU A 367 -28.28 5.30 11.94
CA GLU A 367 -27.40 6.45 12.12
C GLU A 367 -27.22 7.26 10.81
N HIS A 368 -27.19 6.57 9.66
CA HIS A 368 -26.84 7.20 8.39
C HIS A 368 -27.95 7.18 7.34
N GLY A 369 -29.05 6.43 7.58
CA GLY A 369 -30.13 6.30 6.61
C GLY A 369 -29.73 5.57 5.34
N ALA A 370 -28.74 4.66 5.44
CA ALA A 370 -28.17 3.96 4.30
C ALA A 370 -29.17 2.99 3.67
N ASP A 371 -29.30 3.01 2.34
CA ASP A 371 -30.10 2.09 1.56
C ASP A 371 -29.28 1.04 0.80
N PHE A 372 -27.96 1.27 0.71
CA PHE A 372 -26.96 0.29 0.29
C PHE A 372 -25.77 0.29 1.27
N ILE A 373 -25.43 -0.87 1.82
CA ILE A 373 -24.37 -1.04 2.81
C ILE A 373 -23.42 -2.14 2.35
N TYR A 374 -22.12 -1.95 2.55
CA TYR A 374 -21.13 -3.00 2.38
C TYR A 374 -20.08 -2.98 3.50
N THR A 375 -19.37 -4.08 3.65
CA THR A 375 -18.43 -4.29 4.75
C THR A 375 -17.06 -4.72 4.27
N ASP A 376 -16.04 -4.67 5.13
CA ASP A 376 -14.79 -5.37 4.91
C ASP A 376 -14.98 -6.89 5.04
N GLU A 377 -14.04 -7.65 4.47
CA GLU A 377 -14.06 -9.10 4.46
C GLU A 377 -12.69 -9.70 4.78
N ASN A 378 -12.64 -10.96 5.18
CA ASN A 378 -11.41 -11.71 5.37
C ASN A 378 -11.53 -13.11 4.77
N THR A 379 -10.44 -13.65 4.28
CA THR A 379 -10.39 -15.01 3.73
C THR A 379 -9.88 -15.98 4.78
N PHE A 380 -10.55 -17.13 4.93
CA PHE A 380 -10.16 -18.19 5.85
C PHE A 380 -10.23 -19.57 5.18
N SER A 381 -9.63 -20.60 5.77
CA SER A 381 -9.66 -21.96 5.20
C SER A 381 -10.55 -22.88 6.02
N GLU A 382 -10.21 -23.19 7.26
CA GLU A 382 -10.93 -24.13 8.11
C GLU A 382 -11.77 -23.41 9.17
N GLU A 383 -11.18 -22.49 9.89
CA GLU A 383 -11.78 -21.74 11.00
C GLU A 383 -11.54 -20.24 10.85
N PRO A 384 -12.43 -19.36 11.31
CA PRO A 384 -12.23 -17.91 11.28
C PRO A 384 -10.95 -17.44 11.96
N HIS A 385 -10.45 -18.18 12.94
CA HIS A 385 -9.17 -17.90 13.60
C HIS A 385 -7.97 -17.99 12.65
N ASP A 386 -8.07 -18.81 11.60
CA ASP A 386 -7.03 -18.97 10.58
C ASP A 386 -7.18 -17.98 9.42
N ALA A 387 -7.97 -16.92 9.56
CA ALA A 387 -8.17 -15.94 8.51
C ALA A 387 -6.87 -15.17 8.23
N TYR A 388 -6.54 -14.99 6.94
CA TYR A 388 -5.19 -14.61 6.53
C TYR A 388 -5.09 -13.49 5.50
N ASN A 389 -6.18 -13.07 4.87
CA ASN A 389 -6.16 -12.08 3.78
C ASN A 389 -7.29 -11.05 3.97
N PRO A 390 -7.16 -10.15 4.96
CA PRO A 390 -8.16 -9.13 5.18
C PRO A 390 -8.20 -8.14 4.01
N HIS A 391 -9.38 -7.93 3.46
CA HIS A 391 -9.65 -6.93 2.44
C HIS A 391 -10.33 -5.71 3.08
N PHE A 392 -9.53 -4.71 3.39
CA PHE A 392 -9.97 -3.42 3.91
C PHE A 392 -10.28 -2.47 2.76
N LYS A 393 -11.54 -2.27 2.52
CA LYS A 393 -12.10 -1.56 1.37
C LYS A 393 -12.06 -0.04 1.54
N PRO A 394 -12.06 0.73 0.46
CA PRO A 394 -12.33 2.17 0.53
C PRO A 394 -13.82 2.42 0.75
N ASP A 395 -14.19 3.65 1.18
CA ASP A 395 -15.54 4.13 1.03
C ASP A 395 -15.92 4.19 -0.44
N PHE A 396 -17.20 4.42 -0.75
CA PHE A 396 -17.70 4.29 -2.12
C PHE A 396 -16.87 5.09 -3.13
N SER A 397 -16.29 4.34 -4.05
CA SER A 397 -15.33 4.79 -5.04
C SER A 397 -15.76 4.25 -6.42
N PRO A 398 -16.52 5.02 -7.20
CA PRO A 398 -17.13 4.54 -8.44
C PRO A 398 -16.10 4.13 -9.49
N ASP A 399 -14.93 4.81 -9.59
CA ASP A 399 -13.90 4.41 -10.55
C ASP A 399 -13.15 3.16 -10.10
N THR A 400 -12.96 2.97 -8.79
CA THR A 400 -12.47 1.70 -8.26
C THR A 400 -13.46 0.57 -8.53
N LEU A 401 -14.79 0.83 -8.36
CA LEU A 401 -15.81 -0.16 -8.66
C LEU A 401 -15.88 -0.51 -10.16
N ARG A 402 -15.62 0.45 -11.05
CA ARG A 402 -15.50 0.19 -12.50
C ARG A 402 -14.21 -0.57 -12.85
N SER A 403 -13.20 -0.52 -11.99
CA SER A 403 -11.95 -1.25 -12.19
C SER A 403 -12.02 -2.70 -11.69
N TYR A 404 -12.78 -3.00 -10.63
CA TYR A 404 -13.08 -4.35 -10.15
C TYR A 404 -14.19 -4.32 -9.10
N ASN A 405 -14.82 -5.47 -8.87
CA ASN A 405 -15.86 -5.60 -7.85
C ASN A 405 -15.25 -5.67 -6.44
N TYR A 406 -14.81 -4.53 -5.90
CA TYR A 406 -14.23 -4.48 -4.55
C TYR A 406 -15.30 -4.58 -3.44
N ILE A 407 -16.57 -4.29 -3.75
CA ILE A 407 -17.68 -4.33 -2.79
C ILE A 407 -18.00 -5.76 -2.37
N CYS A 408 -18.26 -6.65 -3.31
CA CYS A 408 -18.49 -8.08 -3.19
C CYS A 408 -19.31 -8.46 -1.94
N HIS A 409 -18.68 -8.90 -0.88
CA HIS A 409 -19.30 -9.34 0.38
C HIS A 409 -18.89 -8.43 1.55
N LEU A 410 -19.70 -8.24 2.57
CA LEU A 410 -21.14 -8.44 2.64
C LEU A 410 -21.85 -7.27 1.97
N SER A 411 -22.76 -7.52 1.06
CA SER A 411 -23.63 -6.49 0.47
C SER A 411 -25.02 -6.57 1.05
N VAL A 412 -25.53 -5.45 1.58
CA VAL A 412 -26.88 -5.34 2.15
C VAL A 412 -27.58 -4.12 1.58
N PHE A 413 -28.78 -4.27 1.10
CA PHE A 413 -29.54 -3.19 0.45
C PHE A 413 -31.03 -3.27 0.73
N SER A 414 -31.70 -2.12 0.64
CA SER A 414 -33.13 -2.07 0.89
C SER A 414 -33.92 -2.80 -0.20
N ARG A 415 -35.07 -3.37 0.19
CA ARG A 415 -36.01 -3.97 -0.74
C ARG A 415 -36.48 -2.97 -1.80
N GLU A 416 -36.80 -1.74 -1.40
CA GLU A 416 -37.16 -0.65 -2.31
C GLU A 416 -36.11 -0.43 -3.40
N LEU A 417 -34.83 -0.41 -3.00
CA LEU A 417 -33.74 -0.23 -3.94
C LEU A 417 -33.63 -1.42 -4.91
N LEU A 418 -33.70 -2.66 -4.41
CA LEU A 418 -33.68 -3.87 -5.25
C LEU A 418 -34.84 -3.87 -6.26
N ASP A 419 -36.05 -3.56 -5.80
CA ASP A 419 -37.24 -3.56 -6.66
C ASP A 419 -37.14 -2.46 -7.74
N SER A 420 -36.43 -1.37 -7.48
CA SER A 420 -36.20 -0.28 -8.44
C SER A 420 -35.22 -0.61 -9.57
N VAL A 421 -34.30 -1.57 -9.35
CA VAL A 421 -33.27 -1.97 -10.33
C VAL A 421 -33.53 -3.36 -10.95
N GLY A 422 -34.43 -4.16 -10.37
CA GLY A 422 -34.70 -5.53 -10.76
C GLY A 422 -33.69 -6.51 -10.14
N TYR A 423 -33.99 -7.79 -10.30
CA TYR A 423 -33.32 -8.91 -9.65
C TYR A 423 -32.06 -9.35 -10.41
N PHE A 424 -31.49 -10.50 -10.04
CA PHE A 424 -30.33 -11.09 -10.72
C PHE A 424 -30.71 -11.50 -12.16
N ARG A 425 -29.73 -11.43 -13.05
CA ARG A 425 -29.89 -11.69 -14.47
C ARG A 425 -28.91 -12.78 -14.92
N SER A 426 -29.42 -13.89 -15.42
CA SER A 426 -28.62 -15.09 -15.77
C SER A 426 -27.60 -14.86 -16.88
N GLU A 427 -27.79 -13.83 -17.73
CA GLU A 427 -26.82 -13.46 -18.76
C GLU A 427 -25.48 -12.95 -18.19
N TYR A 428 -25.43 -12.71 -16.87
CA TYR A 428 -24.23 -12.29 -16.12
C TYR A 428 -23.75 -13.37 -15.12
N ASP A 429 -24.22 -14.60 -15.22
CA ASP A 429 -23.78 -15.70 -14.34
C ASP A 429 -22.26 -15.80 -14.33
N GLY A 430 -21.68 -15.84 -13.13
CA GLY A 430 -20.24 -15.76 -12.85
C GLY A 430 -19.72 -14.37 -12.45
N SER A 431 -20.55 -13.31 -12.68
CA SER A 431 -20.35 -11.94 -12.19
C SER A 431 -21.72 -11.25 -11.99
N GLN A 432 -22.72 -12.05 -11.62
CA GLN A 432 -24.10 -11.62 -11.39
C GLN A 432 -24.24 -10.65 -10.21
N ASP A 433 -23.42 -10.81 -9.21
CA ASP A 433 -23.32 -9.93 -8.07
C ASP A 433 -22.75 -8.56 -8.48
N TYR A 434 -21.72 -8.54 -9.35
CA TYR A 434 -21.15 -7.32 -9.87
C TYR A 434 -22.16 -6.54 -10.71
N ASP A 435 -22.91 -7.21 -11.59
CA ASP A 435 -23.99 -6.58 -12.34
C ASP A 435 -25.04 -5.95 -11.42
N LEU A 436 -25.46 -6.70 -10.38
CA LEU A 436 -26.45 -6.19 -9.44
C LEU A 436 -25.90 -5.02 -8.62
N ILE A 437 -24.66 -5.11 -8.09
CA ILE A 437 -24.01 -4.05 -7.32
C ILE A 437 -23.89 -2.76 -8.16
N LEU A 438 -23.50 -2.86 -9.43
CA LEU A 438 -23.45 -1.71 -10.33
C LEU A 438 -24.81 -1.04 -10.46
N ARG A 439 -25.88 -1.83 -10.70
CA ARG A 439 -27.25 -1.28 -10.81
C ARG A 439 -27.75 -0.68 -9.50
N LEU A 440 -27.46 -1.31 -8.36
CA LEU A 440 -27.84 -0.80 -7.04
C LEU A 440 -27.13 0.53 -6.74
N THR A 441 -25.80 0.58 -6.98
CA THR A 441 -25.03 1.79 -6.71
C THR A 441 -25.36 2.97 -7.63
N GLU A 442 -25.91 2.71 -8.84
CA GLU A 442 -26.45 3.72 -9.75
C GLU A 442 -27.71 4.42 -9.19
N LYS A 443 -28.46 3.77 -8.32
CA LYS A 443 -29.77 4.23 -7.81
C LYS A 443 -29.81 4.49 -6.32
N ALA A 444 -28.82 4.00 -5.57
CA ALA A 444 -28.77 4.18 -4.14
C ALA A 444 -28.77 5.66 -3.74
N LYS A 445 -29.59 6.02 -2.77
CA LYS A 445 -29.64 7.38 -2.21
C LYS A 445 -28.50 7.60 -1.22
N LYS A 446 -28.11 6.57 -0.48
CA LYS A 446 -27.05 6.62 0.51
C LYS A 446 -26.30 5.28 0.59
N ILE A 447 -25.11 5.26 0.01
CA ILE A 447 -24.17 4.15 0.14
C ILE A 447 -23.34 4.35 1.41
N PHE A 448 -23.19 3.30 2.23
CA PHE A 448 -22.41 3.35 3.46
C PHE A 448 -21.50 2.14 3.59
N HIS A 449 -20.22 2.40 3.89
CA HIS A 449 -19.23 1.39 4.16
C HIS A 449 -19.05 1.19 5.67
N ILE A 450 -19.26 -0.02 6.14
CA ILE A 450 -18.93 -0.42 7.51
C ILE A 450 -17.48 -0.93 7.51
N ARG A 451 -16.57 -0.13 8.02
CA ARG A 451 -15.12 -0.38 8.02
C ARG A 451 -14.73 -1.44 9.07
N LYS A 452 -15.41 -2.60 9.01
CA LYS A 452 -15.22 -3.78 9.88
C LYS A 452 -15.32 -5.04 9.06
N ILE A 453 -14.55 -6.05 9.41
CA ILE A 453 -14.67 -7.40 8.84
C ILE A 453 -15.91 -8.06 9.41
N LEU A 454 -16.95 -8.14 8.61
CA LEU A 454 -18.24 -8.75 8.98
C LEU A 454 -18.59 -9.96 8.12
N TYR A 455 -17.74 -10.27 7.15
CA TYR A 455 -17.87 -11.40 6.23
C TYR A 455 -16.56 -12.20 6.21
N TYR A 456 -16.67 -13.52 6.27
CA TYR A 456 -15.54 -14.44 6.24
C TYR A 456 -15.71 -15.38 5.05
N TRP A 457 -14.86 -15.17 4.03
CA TRP A 457 -14.89 -15.88 2.76
C TRP A 457 -14.04 -17.15 2.86
N ARG A 458 -14.66 -18.31 2.64
CA ARG A 458 -13.99 -19.61 2.74
C ARG A 458 -13.21 -19.95 1.47
N ALA A 459 -11.91 -20.17 1.61
CA ALA A 459 -11.07 -20.67 0.54
C ALA A 459 -10.98 -22.20 0.58
N HIS A 460 -11.48 -22.87 -0.44
CA HIS A 460 -11.36 -24.31 -0.62
C HIS A 460 -11.13 -24.66 -2.10
N LYS A 461 -10.78 -25.93 -2.40
CA LYS A 461 -10.35 -26.38 -3.73
C LYS A 461 -11.29 -26.05 -4.89
N ASN A 462 -12.59 -25.89 -4.63
CA ASN A 462 -13.60 -25.56 -5.62
C ASN A 462 -14.02 -24.08 -5.58
N SER A 463 -13.42 -23.28 -4.68
CA SER A 463 -13.71 -21.85 -4.52
C SER A 463 -13.03 -21.02 -5.60
N VAL A 464 -13.69 -19.97 -6.07
CA VAL A 464 -13.13 -18.96 -6.98
C VAL A 464 -11.93 -18.25 -6.34
N ALA A 465 -11.85 -18.24 -5.02
CA ALA A 465 -10.76 -17.64 -4.25
C ALA A 465 -9.38 -18.28 -4.50
N GLN A 466 -9.32 -19.55 -4.96
CA GLN A 466 -8.03 -20.25 -5.19
C GLN A 466 -7.54 -20.22 -6.62
N ASP A 467 -8.39 -20.10 -7.62
CA ASP A 467 -8.00 -20.11 -9.03
C ASP A 467 -8.85 -19.17 -9.87
N VAL A 468 -8.43 -17.91 -9.88
CA VAL A 468 -9.05 -16.84 -10.66
C VAL A 468 -8.90 -17.08 -12.17
N GLY A 469 -7.89 -17.83 -12.60
CA GLY A 469 -7.64 -18.16 -14.01
C GLY A 469 -8.51 -19.29 -14.56
N ALA A 470 -9.17 -20.06 -13.69
CA ALA A 470 -9.89 -21.29 -14.09
C ALA A 470 -11.25 -21.04 -14.75
N LYS A 471 -11.77 -19.81 -14.73
CA LYS A 471 -13.15 -19.51 -15.22
C LYS A 471 -13.21 -18.31 -16.17
N PRO A 472 -12.77 -18.42 -17.45
CA PRO A 472 -12.79 -17.30 -18.40
C PRO A 472 -14.18 -16.66 -18.62
N TYR A 473 -15.27 -17.41 -18.38
CA TYR A 473 -16.62 -16.90 -18.52
C TYR A 473 -16.95 -15.79 -17.50
N THR A 474 -16.34 -15.81 -16.30
CA THR A 474 -16.56 -14.78 -15.28
C THR A 474 -16.02 -13.42 -15.75
N ILE A 475 -14.84 -13.40 -16.37
CA ILE A 475 -14.25 -12.18 -16.95
C ILE A 475 -15.17 -11.62 -18.04
N THR A 476 -15.68 -12.49 -18.92
CA THR A 476 -16.61 -12.09 -19.99
C THR A 476 -17.91 -11.53 -19.42
N ALA A 477 -18.48 -12.15 -18.37
CA ALA A 477 -19.67 -11.68 -17.69
C ALA A 477 -19.46 -10.31 -17.03
N ALA A 478 -18.32 -10.12 -16.34
CA ALA A 478 -17.96 -8.86 -15.72
C ALA A 478 -17.81 -7.72 -16.76
N LYS A 479 -17.12 -7.98 -17.89
CA LYS A 479 -16.98 -6.99 -18.97
C LYS A 479 -18.35 -6.61 -19.56
N LYS A 480 -19.27 -7.58 -19.73
CA LYS A 480 -20.64 -7.30 -20.14
C LYS A 480 -21.39 -6.45 -19.12
N ALA A 481 -21.25 -6.76 -17.83
CA ALA A 481 -21.88 -5.99 -16.74
C ALA A 481 -21.39 -4.54 -16.71
N LEU A 482 -20.07 -4.33 -16.87
CA LEU A 482 -19.46 -3.00 -16.98
C LEU A 482 -19.92 -2.26 -18.23
N ALA A 483 -19.95 -2.89 -19.39
CA ALA A 483 -20.44 -2.27 -20.63
C ALA A 483 -21.90 -1.81 -20.48
N ALA A 484 -22.76 -2.66 -19.92
CA ALA A 484 -24.15 -2.31 -19.63
C ALA A 484 -24.27 -1.19 -18.58
N HIS A 485 -23.37 -1.14 -17.59
CA HIS A 485 -23.28 -0.04 -16.63
C HIS A 485 -22.92 1.28 -17.31
N LEU A 486 -21.91 1.28 -18.18
CA LEU A 486 -21.51 2.49 -18.93
C LEU A 486 -22.67 3.02 -19.76
N GLU A 487 -23.42 2.13 -20.45
CA GLU A 487 -24.60 2.51 -21.22
C GLU A 487 -25.68 3.16 -20.35
N ARG A 488 -26.02 2.55 -19.20
CA ARG A 488 -27.03 3.09 -18.26
C ARG A 488 -26.61 4.45 -17.67
N CYS A 489 -25.29 4.66 -17.48
CA CYS A 489 -24.75 5.91 -16.99
C CYS A 489 -24.50 6.96 -18.09
N ALA A 490 -24.85 6.66 -19.34
CA ALA A 490 -24.56 7.48 -20.54
C ALA A 490 -23.04 7.83 -20.66
N LEU A 491 -22.18 6.90 -20.25
CA LEU A 491 -20.74 6.96 -20.39
C LEU A 491 -20.34 6.15 -21.63
N LYS A 492 -19.75 6.81 -22.61
CA LYS A 492 -19.23 6.14 -23.80
C LYS A 492 -17.81 5.63 -23.52
N GLY A 493 -17.55 4.39 -23.86
CA GLY A 493 -16.22 3.79 -23.63
C GLY A 493 -16.17 2.31 -23.89
N GLU A 494 -14.99 1.76 -23.84
CA GLU A 494 -14.70 0.34 -24.00
C GLU A 494 -14.15 -0.24 -22.70
N VAL A 495 -14.52 -1.50 -22.38
CA VAL A 495 -14.02 -2.23 -21.21
C VAL A 495 -12.90 -3.15 -21.65
N LEU A 496 -11.67 -2.79 -21.27
CA LEU A 496 -10.47 -3.55 -21.55
C LEU A 496 -10.05 -4.36 -20.31
N ASP A 497 -9.20 -5.37 -20.52
CA ASP A 497 -8.52 -6.05 -19.40
C ASP A 497 -7.38 -5.14 -18.91
N SER A 498 -7.14 -5.12 -17.60
CA SER A 498 -5.97 -4.47 -17.01
C SER A 498 -4.80 -5.47 -16.86
N SER A 499 -3.67 -5.00 -16.35
CA SER A 499 -2.48 -5.84 -16.12
C SER A 499 -2.68 -6.88 -15.02
N VAL A 500 -3.65 -6.70 -14.13
CA VAL A 500 -3.98 -7.63 -13.04
C VAL A 500 -5.24 -8.42 -13.42
N PRO A 501 -5.24 -9.74 -13.32
CA PRO A 501 -6.42 -10.55 -13.63
C PRO A 501 -7.66 -10.08 -12.85
N THR A 502 -8.83 -10.11 -13.50
CA THR A 502 -10.13 -9.67 -12.95
C THR A 502 -10.21 -8.19 -12.61
N THR A 503 -9.28 -7.39 -13.10
CA THR A 503 -9.38 -5.93 -13.07
C THR A 503 -9.54 -5.38 -14.50
N TYR A 504 -10.17 -4.24 -14.61
CA TYR A 504 -10.60 -3.67 -15.90
C TYR A 504 -10.12 -2.24 -16.05
N HIS A 505 -9.77 -1.88 -17.28
CA HIS A 505 -9.48 -0.53 -17.71
C HIS A 505 -10.66 -0.02 -18.56
N ILE A 506 -11.31 1.02 -18.08
CA ILE A 506 -12.35 1.70 -18.85
C ILE A 506 -11.71 2.78 -19.71
N LYS A 507 -11.69 2.56 -21.01
CA LYS A 507 -11.22 3.54 -21.98
C LYS A 507 -12.42 4.37 -22.47
N TYR A 508 -12.62 5.54 -21.84
CA TYR A 508 -13.71 6.44 -22.22
C TYR A 508 -13.43 7.11 -23.57
N GLU A 509 -14.48 7.27 -24.38
CA GLU A 509 -14.39 8.04 -25.60
C GLU A 509 -14.19 9.53 -25.27
N ILE A 510 -13.20 10.17 -25.90
CA ILE A 510 -12.98 11.61 -25.77
C ILE A 510 -13.96 12.33 -26.67
N ASP A 511 -14.72 13.27 -26.10
CA ASP A 511 -15.68 14.06 -26.86
C ASP A 511 -14.98 15.23 -27.56
N GLY A 512 -14.97 15.20 -28.86
CA GLY A 512 -14.32 16.23 -29.69
C GLY A 512 -12.79 16.15 -29.64
N ASN A 513 -12.18 17.35 -29.68
CA ASN A 513 -10.73 17.51 -29.61
C ASN A 513 -10.41 18.79 -28.79
N PRO A 514 -10.72 18.81 -27.47
CA PRO A 514 -10.59 20.01 -26.66
C PRO A 514 -9.12 20.43 -26.49
N LEU A 515 -8.87 21.72 -26.33
CA LEU A 515 -7.53 22.25 -26.12
C LEU A 515 -7.09 22.03 -24.68
N ILE A 516 -5.88 21.48 -24.50
CA ILE A 516 -5.21 21.34 -23.18
C ILE A 516 -4.14 22.43 -23.07
N SER A 517 -4.21 23.26 -22.03
CA SER A 517 -3.14 24.19 -21.68
C SER A 517 -2.22 23.58 -20.64
N VAL A 518 -0.98 23.30 -21.05
CA VAL A 518 0.07 22.72 -20.18
C VAL A 518 0.84 23.86 -19.53
N ILE A 519 0.80 23.96 -18.21
CA ILE A 519 1.46 25.00 -17.42
C ILE A 519 2.74 24.42 -16.80
N ILE A 520 3.88 24.98 -17.14
CA ILE A 520 5.21 24.50 -16.72
C ILE A 520 5.97 25.63 -16.03
N PRO A 521 6.02 25.69 -14.70
CA PRO A 521 6.95 26.57 -14.01
C PRO A 521 8.40 26.20 -14.30
N ASN A 522 9.25 27.16 -14.62
CA ASN A 522 10.67 26.89 -14.87
C ASN A 522 11.56 27.98 -14.30
N LYS A 523 12.70 27.58 -13.78
CA LYS A 523 13.81 28.44 -13.39
C LYS A 523 15.13 27.77 -13.71
N ASP A 524 15.91 28.36 -14.65
CA ASP A 524 17.14 27.73 -15.10
C ASP A 524 16.89 26.25 -15.55
N HIS A 525 17.76 25.28 -15.29
CA HIS A 525 17.55 23.84 -15.54
C HIS A 525 17.01 23.49 -16.94
N THR A 526 17.62 24.07 -17.97
CA THR A 526 17.18 23.89 -19.36
C THR A 526 17.25 22.46 -19.87
N ASP A 527 18.16 21.63 -19.32
CA ASP A 527 18.27 20.22 -19.69
C ASP A 527 17.03 19.41 -19.24
N ASP A 528 16.54 19.64 -18.03
CA ASP A 528 15.33 18.98 -17.51
C ASP A 528 14.09 19.46 -18.29
N LEU A 529 13.96 20.77 -18.49
CA LEU A 529 12.88 21.32 -19.32
C LEU A 529 12.91 20.78 -20.75
N ASN A 530 14.10 20.58 -21.34
CA ASN A 530 14.25 20.01 -22.68
C ASN A 530 13.75 18.56 -22.74
N VAL A 531 14.03 17.74 -21.72
CA VAL A 531 13.52 16.36 -21.62
C VAL A 531 11.99 16.38 -21.52
N CYS A 532 11.44 17.26 -20.67
CA CYS A 532 10.01 17.42 -20.49
C CYS A 532 9.32 17.82 -21.81
N LEU A 533 9.74 18.89 -22.43
CA LEU A 533 9.16 19.40 -23.70
C LEU A 533 9.30 18.35 -24.82
N LYS A 534 10.49 17.76 -24.97
CA LYS A 534 10.73 16.75 -26.00
C LYS A 534 9.82 15.54 -25.81
N SER A 535 9.66 15.03 -24.58
CA SER A 535 8.76 13.91 -24.32
C SER A 535 7.30 14.26 -24.61
N LEU A 536 6.86 15.48 -24.26
CA LEU A 536 5.51 15.96 -24.49
C LEU A 536 5.22 16.10 -26.01
N TYR A 537 6.09 16.74 -26.78
CA TYR A 537 5.87 17.02 -28.21
C TYR A 537 6.08 15.78 -29.09
N GLU A 538 7.12 14.99 -28.83
CA GLU A 538 7.49 13.86 -29.67
C GLU A 538 6.68 12.59 -29.35
N LYS A 539 6.44 12.29 -28.08
CA LYS A 539 5.77 11.04 -27.67
C LYS A 539 4.24 11.17 -27.70
N SER A 540 3.67 12.29 -27.22
CA SER A 540 2.22 12.40 -27.07
C SER A 540 1.48 12.20 -28.40
N SER A 541 0.49 11.31 -28.44
CA SER A 541 -0.44 11.10 -29.56
C SER A 541 -1.47 12.22 -29.66
N TYR A 542 -1.91 12.77 -28.52
CA TYR A 542 -2.77 13.94 -28.50
C TYR A 542 -2.01 15.20 -28.92
N LYS A 543 -2.53 15.92 -29.93
CA LYS A 543 -1.80 17.05 -30.51
C LYS A 543 -2.44 18.41 -30.23
N ASN A 544 -3.69 18.45 -29.76
CA ASN A 544 -4.36 19.71 -29.48
C ASN A 544 -4.07 20.22 -28.07
N PHE A 545 -2.84 20.66 -27.86
CA PHE A 545 -2.40 21.30 -26.63
C PHE A 545 -1.58 22.56 -26.92
N GLU A 546 -1.51 23.46 -25.95
CA GLU A 546 -0.57 24.56 -25.90
C GLU A 546 0.31 24.45 -24.66
N VAL A 547 1.50 25.01 -24.69
CA VAL A 547 2.44 25.02 -23.57
C VAL A 547 2.67 26.44 -23.10
N ILE A 548 2.54 26.69 -21.82
CA ILE A 548 2.84 27.95 -21.16
C ILE A 548 3.96 27.71 -20.15
N ILE A 549 5.17 28.08 -20.54
CA ILE A 549 6.31 28.09 -19.63
C ILE A 549 6.22 29.37 -18.79
N VAL A 550 6.19 29.21 -17.49
CA VAL A 550 6.23 30.32 -16.53
C VAL A 550 7.67 30.49 -16.06
N GLU A 551 8.38 31.42 -16.69
CA GLU A 551 9.75 31.81 -16.33
C GLU A 551 9.76 32.44 -14.92
N ASN A 552 10.55 31.90 -14.01
CA ASN A 552 10.58 32.28 -12.60
C ASN A 552 11.97 32.78 -12.18
N ASN A 553 12.34 33.99 -12.57
CA ASN A 553 13.58 34.66 -12.14
C ASN A 553 14.86 33.82 -12.41
N SER A 554 14.98 33.27 -13.61
CA SER A 554 16.20 32.62 -14.09
C SER A 554 17.38 33.60 -14.15
N THR A 555 18.57 33.11 -13.90
CA THR A 555 19.79 33.91 -13.86
C THR A 555 20.78 33.52 -14.92
N GLU A 556 20.65 32.36 -15.52
CA GLU A 556 21.54 31.84 -16.56
C GLU A 556 21.14 32.39 -17.94
N LYS A 557 22.11 32.92 -18.67
CA LYS A 557 21.88 33.45 -20.02
C LYS A 557 21.40 32.36 -20.99
N GLU A 558 21.92 31.18 -20.81
CA GLU A 558 21.59 29.97 -21.58
C GLU A 558 20.09 29.62 -21.49
N THR A 559 19.46 29.94 -20.37
CA THR A 559 18.01 29.73 -20.16
C THR A 559 17.20 30.61 -21.14
N PHE A 560 17.53 31.88 -21.26
CA PHE A 560 16.81 32.80 -22.14
C PHE A 560 17.09 32.47 -23.62
N GLU A 561 18.32 32.07 -23.96
CA GLU A 561 18.65 31.59 -25.31
C GLU A 561 17.85 30.31 -25.66
N TYR A 562 17.69 29.42 -24.68
CA TYR A 562 16.89 28.22 -24.84
C TYR A 562 15.38 28.55 -25.05
N TYR A 563 14.81 29.49 -24.30
CA TYR A 563 13.43 29.93 -24.51
C TYR A 563 13.19 30.47 -25.92
N GLU A 564 14.10 31.29 -26.44
CA GLU A 564 13.99 31.80 -27.82
C GLU A 564 14.07 30.66 -28.87
N LYS A 565 14.90 29.66 -28.60
CA LYS A 565 15.01 28.48 -29.46
C LYS A 565 13.70 27.68 -29.48
N VAL A 566 13.12 27.34 -28.30
CA VAL A 566 11.90 26.50 -28.23
C VAL A 566 10.66 27.23 -28.73
N LYS A 567 10.58 28.56 -28.59
CA LYS A 567 9.53 29.37 -29.23
C LYS A 567 9.55 29.28 -30.75
N GLN A 568 10.75 29.17 -31.34
CA GLN A 568 10.87 28.99 -32.80
C GLN A 568 10.59 27.55 -33.25
N GLN A 569 10.83 26.58 -32.34
CA GLN A 569 10.65 25.16 -32.61
C GLN A 569 9.20 24.71 -32.48
N TYR A 570 8.43 25.29 -31.53
CA TYR A 570 7.08 24.89 -31.20
C TYR A 570 6.12 26.09 -31.27
N GLU A 571 5.27 26.14 -32.32
CA GLU A 571 4.35 27.27 -32.58
C GLU A 571 3.32 27.51 -31.48
N ASN A 572 2.94 26.45 -30.74
CA ASN A 572 1.95 26.48 -29.66
C ASN A 572 2.58 26.64 -28.27
N LEU A 573 3.84 27.11 -28.21
CA LEU A 573 4.56 27.34 -26.93
C LEU A 573 4.68 28.86 -26.68
N ASN A 574 4.32 29.27 -25.48
CA ASN A 574 4.45 30.62 -24.96
C ASN A 574 5.33 30.64 -23.71
N VAL A 575 6.13 31.67 -23.53
CA VAL A 575 6.91 31.91 -22.28
C VAL A 575 6.42 33.23 -21.69
N VAL A 576 5.94 33.15 -20.45
CA VAL A 576 5.47 34.29 -19.65
C VAL A 576 6.36 34.45 -18.42
N THR A 577 6.65 35.70 -18.02
CA THR A 577 7.61 35.96 -16.95
C THR A 577 6.91 36.33 -15.65
N TRP A 578 7.15 35.55 -14.63
CA TRP A 578 6.78 35.81 -13.23
C TRP A 578 7.91 36.62 -12.56
N THR A 579 7.57 37.78 -12.04
CA THR A 579 8.56 38.72 -11.42
C THR A 579 8.50 38.71 -9.89
N GLY A 580 7.57 37.96 -9.30
CA GLY A 580 7.44 37.83 -7.85
C GLY A 580 8.48 36.87 -7.23
N ILE A 581 8.45 36.77 -5.91
CA ILE A 581 9.25 35.75 -5.20
C ILE A 581 8.73 34.34 -5.57
N PHE A 582 9.58 33.33 -5.37
CA PHE A 582 9.18 31.96 -5.62
C PHE A 582 8.01 31.54 -4.74
N ASN A 583 6.94 31.11 -5.38
CA ASN A 583 5.74 30.54 -4.77
C ASN A 583 5.07 29.67 -5.84
N TYR A 584 5.13 28.35 -5.67
CA TYR A 584 4.65 27.40 -6.66
C TYR A 584 3.17 27.65 -7.02
N SER A 585 2.35 27.93 -6.02
CA SER A 585 0.93 28.20 -6.19
C SER A 585 0.68 29.45 -7.02
N ALA A 586 1.35 30.57 -6.65
CA ALA A 586 1.21 31.84 -7.37
C ALA A 586 1.73 31.77 -8.81
N ILE A 587 2.84 31.07 -9.03
CA ILE A 587 3.44 30.88 -10.37
C ILE A 587 2.47 30.11 -11.28
N ASN A 588 1.88 29.02 -10.78
CA ASN A 588 0.90 28.25 -11.56
C ASN A 588 -0.39 29.04 -11.79
N ASN A 589 -0.94 29.70 -10.77
CA ASN A 589 -2.10 30.58 -10.93
C ASN A 589 -1.84 31.67 -11.98
N PHE A 590 -0.65 32.27 -11.95
CA PHE A 590 -0.24 33.25 -12.97
C PHE A 590 -0.20 32.65 -14.36
N GLY A 591 0.40 31.45 -14.52
CA GLY A 591 0.46 30.74 -15.79
C GLY A 591 -0.93 30.42 -16.36
N VAL A 592 -1.85 30.00 -15.52
CA VAL A 592 -3.24 29.69 -15.90
C VAL A 592 -3.96 30.91 -16.50
N ASN A 593 -3.62 32.14 -16.13
CA ASN A 593 -4.25 33.33 -16.74
C ASN A 593 -3.94 33.49 -18.25
N TYR A 594 -2.91 32.83 -18.75
CA TYR A 594 -2.54 32.80 -20.15
C TYR A 594 -3.10 31.59 -20.90
N ALA A 595 -3.69 30.63 -20.17
CA ALA A 595 -4.28 29.43 -20.75
C ALA A 595 -5.53 29.74 -21.57
N LYS A 596 -5.66 29.11 -22.74
CA LYS A 596 -6.81 29.19 -23.63
C LYS A 596 -7.62 27.91 -23.65
N GLY A 597 -7.06 26.82 -23.15
CA GLY A 597 -7.66 25.50 -23.18
C GLY A 597 -8.82 25.35 -22.20
N GLU A 598 -9.72 24.46 -22.53
CA GLU A 598 -10.81 24.02 -21.67
C GLU A 598 -10.28 23.15 -20.51
N TYR A 599 -9.10 22.56 -20.71
CA TYR A 599 -8.41 21.74 -19.73
C TYR A 599 -7.05 22.35 -19.40
N ILE A 600 -6.69 22.26 -18.12
CA ILE A 600 -5.40 22.67 -17.59
C ILE A 600 -4.64 21.42 -17.17
N LEU A 601 -3.38 21.33 -17.55
CA LEU A 601 -2.43 20.35 -17.05
C LEU A 601 -1.34 21.10 -16.28
N LEU A 602 -1.31 20.99 -14.95
CA LEU A 602 -0.16 21.39 -14.15
C LEU A 602 0.93 20.33 -14.35
N LEU A 603 2.11 20.75 -14.80
CA LEU A 603 3.21 19.84 -15.14
C LEU A 603 4.53 20.43 -14.67
N ASN A 604 5.30 19.67 -13.90
CA ASN A 604 6.64 20.06 -13.49
C ASN A 604 7.61 20.04 -14.69
N ASN A 605 8.66 20.86 -14.63
CA ASN A 605 9.69 20.93 -15.68
C ASN A 605 10.65 19.74 -15.69
N ASP A 606 10.69 18.93 -14.63
CA ASP A 606 11.58 17.78 -14.42
C ASP A 606 10.85 16.43 -14.55
N VAL A 607 9.83 16.38 -15.41
CA VAL A 607 9.11 15.14 -15.75
C VAL A 607 9.44 14.66 -17.17
N GLU A 608 9.28 13.37 -17.40
CA GLU A 608 9.38 12.75 -18.73
C GLU A 608 8.19 11.85 -18.98
N ILE A 609 7.37 12.15 -19.98
CA ILE A 609 6.24 11.31 -20.43
C ILE A 609 6.78 9.98 -20.98
N LEU A 610 6.20 8.86 -20.57
CA LEU A 610 6.65 7.52 -20.96
C LEU A 610 5.80 6.92 -22.09
N ASN A 611 4.48 6.98 -21.98
CA ASN A 611 3.56 6.42 -22.98
C ASN A 611 2.93 7.51 -23.84
N ASP A 612 2.65 7.16 -25.09
CA ASP A 612 2.16 8.09 -26.10
C ASP A 612 0.75 8.62 -25.84
N ASN A 613 -0.11 7.82 -25.25
CA ASN A 613 -1.49 8.14 -24.91
C ASN A 613 -1.67 8.78 -23.51
N CYS A 614 -0.59 9.29 -22.90
CA CYS A 614 -0.62 9.84 -21.53
C CYS A 614 -1.66 10.97 -21.37
N LEU A 615 -1.74 11.90 -22.31
CA LEU A 615 -2.70 13.00 -22.25
C LEU A 615 -4.14 12.51 -22.43
N GLU A 616 -4.37 11.55 -23.31
CA GLU A 616 -5.69 10.94 -23.54
C GLU A 616 -6.17 10.17 -22.31
N GLU A 617 -5.27 9.42 -21.66
CA GLU A 617 -5.58 8.66 -20.44
C GLU A 617 -5.97 9.56 -19.26
N MET A 618 -5.53 10.81 -19.25
CA MET A 618 -5.98 11.80 -18.28
C MET A 618 -7.25 12.51 -18.74
N LEU A 619 -7.30 12.92 -20.00
CA LEU A 619 -8.39 13.71 -20.57
C LEU A 619 -9.71 12.94 -20.57
N MET A 620 -9.69 11.64 -20.86
CA MET A 620 -10.89 10.81 -20.89
C MET A 620 -11.60 10.73 -19.51
N PHE A 621 -10.87 10.90 -18.40
CA PHE A 621 -11.47 11.08 -17.07
C PHE A 621 -11.82 12.53 -16.79
N ALA A 622 -10.94 13.48 -17.13
CA ALA A 622 -11.12 14.91 -16.82
C ALA A 622 -12.36 15.52 -17.47
N GLN A 623 -12.79 15.01 -18.65
CA GLN A 623 -13.99 15.48 -19.33
C GLN A 623 -15.30 15.10 -18.65
N ARG A 624 -15.28 14.12 -17.76
CA ARG A 624 -16.48 13.71 -17.00
C ARG A 624 -16.89 14.81 -16.03
N LYS A 625 -18.19 15.10 -15.98
CA LYS A 625 -18.73 16.19 -15.13
C LYS A 625 -18.56 15.97 -13.64
N ASP A 626 -18.53 14.71 -13.21
CA ASP A 626 -18.31 14.30 -11.83
C ASP A 626 -16.84 14.30 -11.40
N VAL A 627 -15.90 14.42 -12.35
CA VAL A 627 -14.46 14.44 -12.07
C VAL A 627 -13.95 15.87 -12.03
N GLY A 628 -13.22 16.21 -10.97
CA GLY A 628 -12.62 17.52 -10.79
C GLY A 628 -11.14 17.57 -11.17
N ALA A 629 -10.38 16.53 -10.86
CA ALA A 629 -8.97 16.45 -11.27
C ALA A 629 -8.54 14.99 -11.48
N VAL A 630 -7.50 14.81 -12.31
CA VAL A 630 -6.91 13.52 -12.69
C VAL A 630 -5.41 13.57 -12.49
N GLY A 631 -4.87 12.66 -11.68
CA GLY A 631 -3.44 12.49 -11.46
C GLY A 631 -2.89 11.26 -12.20
N ALA A 632 -1.64 11.36 -12.63
CA ALA A 632 -0.90 10.33 -13.33
C ALA A 632 -0.06 9.48 -12.37
N LYS A 633 0.42 8.32 -12.81
CA LYS A 633 1.40 7.50 -12.10
C LYS A 633 2.82 8.00 -12.37
N LEU A 634 3.56 8.31 -11.30
CA LEU A 634 4.93 8.80 -11.44
C LEU A 634 5.94 7.79 -10.90
N TYR A 635 7.08 7.74 -11.57
CA TYR A 635 8.20 6.89 -11.21
C TYR A 635 9.45 7.71 -10.89
N TYR A 636 10.26 7.21 -10.00
CA TYR A 636 11.65 7.65 -9.86
C TYR A 636 12.50 7.18 -11.05
N SER A 637 13.66 7.79 -11.23
CA SER A 637 14.60 7.42 -12.31
C SER A 637 15.13 5.98 -12.22
N ASP A 638 14.84 5.26 -11.14
CA ASP A 638 15.22 3.87 -10.92
C ASP A 638 14.05 2.89 -11.17
N ASP A 639 12.99 3.32 -11.87
CA ASP A 639 11.76 2.56 -12.16
C ASP A 639 10.94 2.16 -10.92
N THR A 640 11.17 2.75 -9.77
CA THR A 640 10.28 2.54 -8.64
C THR A 640 9.16 3.57 -8.60
N VAL A 641 8.01 3.20 -8.07
CA VAL A 641 6.86 4.10 -7.91
C VAL A 641 7.22 5.28 -7.02
N GLN A 642 7.00 6.49 -7.51
CA GLN A 642 7.09 7.72 -6.73
C GLN A 642 5.72 8.15 -6.23
N HIS A 643 4.71 8.10 -7.12
CA HIS A 643 3.35 8.51 -6.87
C HIS A 643 2.34 7.53 -7.47
N ALA A 644 1.49 7.00 -6.62
CA ALA A 644 0.28 6.26 -6.98
C ALA A 644 -0.91 6.75 -6.13
N GLY A 645 -1.01 8.08 -6.00
CA GLY A 645 -2.00 8.78 -5.19
C GLY A 645 -1.46 9.28 -3.85
N VAL A 646 -2.21 10.18 -3.22
CA VAL A 646 -1.92 10.76 -1.91
C VAL A 646 -2.97 10.31 -0.92
N ILE A 647 -2.52 9.84 0.25
CA ILE A 647 -3.36 9.44 1.39
C ILE A 647 -3.29 10.55 2.44
N LEU A 648 -4.45 11.04 2.87
CA LEU A 648 -4.56 12.01 3.95
C LEU A 648 -4.22 11.35 5.29
N GLY A 649 -3.43 12.01 6.12
CA GLY A 649 -2.95 11.51 7.41
C GLY A 649 -1.68 10.65 7.34
N LEU A 650 -1.28 10.17 6.16
CA LEU A 650 -0.07 9.37 6.02
C LEU A 650 1.18 10.21 6.35
N GLY A 651 1.99 9.72 7.29
CA GLY A 651 3.17 10.43 7.76
C GLY A 651 2.87 11.69 8.59
N GLY A 652 1.61 11.87 9.03
CA GLY A 652 1.12 12.96 9.84
C GLY A 652 0.10 13.85 9.12
N ILE A 653 0.36 14.33 7.92
CA ILE A 653 -0.53 15.24 7.17
C ILE A 653 -1.05 14.58 5.90
N ALA A 654 -0.16 14.26 4.97
CA ALA A 654 -0.48 13.59 3.73
C ALA A 654 0.80 12.99 3.12
N GLY A 655 0.68 11.83 2.49
CA GLY A 655 1.83 11.13 1.91
C GLY A 655 1.46 10.32 0.69
N HIS A 656 2.47 10.05 -0.15
CA HIS A 656 2.31 9.26 -1.36
C HIS A 656 2.17 7.78 -1.02
N ALA A 657 1.21 7.11 -1.65
CA ALA A 657 0.99 5.68 -1.57
C ALA A 657 2.01 4.90 -2.40
N HIS A 658 2.38 3.69 -1.93
CA HIS A 658 3.23 2.73 -2.65
C HIS A 658 4.61 3.26 -3.07
N LYS A 659 5.17 4.25 -2.34
CA LYS A 659 6.50 4.80 -2.65
C LYS A 659 7.56 3.69 -2.71
N HIS A 660 8.40 3.75 -3.75
CA HIS A 660 9.50 2.81 -3.99
C HIS A 660 9.08 1.35 -4.22
N PHE A 661 7.79 1.10 -4.49
CA PHE A 661 7.36 -0.19 -5.00
C PHE A 661 7.93 -0.40 -6.41
N ASP A 662 8.12 -1.66 -6.81
CA ASP A 662 8.47 -1.96 -8.19
C ASP A 662 7.39 -1.43 -9.14
N ARG A 663 7.79 -1.00 -10.34
CA ARG A 663 6.89 -0.47 -11.37
C ARG A 663 5.70 -1.39 -11.65
N HIS A 664 5.95 -2.71 -11.64
CA HIS A 664 4.96 -3.73 -11.96
C HIS A 664 4.25 -4.30 -10.73
N ASP A 665 4.60 -3.83 -9.53
CA ASP A 665 3.90 -4.26 -8.31
C ASP A 665 2.47 -3.72 -8.33
N PRO A 666 1.45 -4.58 -8.26
CA PRO A 666 0.06 -4.12 -8.30
C PRO A 666 -0.35 -3.32 -7.06
N GLY A 667 0.44 -3.37 -6.00
CA GLY A 667 0.09 -2.78 -4.71
C GLY A 667 -1.02 -3.54 -3.99
N TYR A 668 -1.46 -3.00 -2.86
CA TYR A 668 -2.56 -3.54 -2.08
C TYR A 668 -3.86 -3.57 -2.89
N ALA A 669 -4.49 -4.74 -3.03
CA ALA A 669 -5.72 -4.93 -3.80
C ALA A 669 -5.68 -4.28 -5.20
N ALA A 670 -4.54 -4.42 -5.90
CA ALA A 670 -4.27 -3.86 -7.24
C ALA A 670 -4.27 -2.32 -7.32
N ARG A 671 -4.30 -1.59 -6.20
CA ARG A 671 -4.49 -0.13 -6.17
C ARG A 671 -3.37 0.69 -6.82
N ALA A 672 -2.19 0.13 -7.06
CA ALA A 672 -1.14 0.79 -7.84
C ALA A 672 -1.29 0.57 -9.36
N SER A 673 -2.27 -0.23 -9.81
CA SER A 673 -2.41 -0.70 -11.20
C SER A 673 -3.81 -0.51 -11.79
N ILE A 674 -4.73 0.13 -11.06
CA ILE A 674 -6.10 0.39 -11.50
C ILE A 674 -6.45 1.88 -11.40
N ALA A 675 -7.40 2.32 -12.21
CA ALA A 675 -8.02 3.63 -12.01
C ALA A 675 -8.86 3.62 -10.73
N GLN A 676 -8.72 4.66 -9.90
CA GLN A 676 -9.40 4.74 -8.61
C GLN A 676 -9.69 6.17 -8.19
N ASN A 677 -10.64 6.36 -7.29
CA ASN A 677 -10.84 7.65 -6.65
C ASN A 677 -9.96 7.75 -5.41
N LEU A 678 -9.41 8.93 -5.19
CA LEU A 678 -8.50 9.24 -4.10
C LEU A 678 -8.83 10.59 -3.47
N THR A 679 -8.20 10.87 -2.33
CA THR A 679 -8.34 12.17 -1.69
C THR A 679 -7.55 13.24 -2.42
N ALA A 680 -6.34 12.92 -2.88
CA ALA A 680 -5.53 13.84 -3.65
C ALA A 680 -4.53 13.14 -4.59
N CYS A 681 -4.04 13.88 -5.58
CA CYS A 681 -2.91 13.54 -6.43
C CYS A 681 -1.94 14.72 -6.49
N THR A 682 -0.67 14.44 -6.79
CA THR A 682 0.36 15.49 -6.87
C THR A 682 0.21 16.35 -8.13
N ALA A 683 0.47 17.65 -7.97
CA ALA A 683 0.49 18.58 -9.11
C ALA A 683 1.76 18.51 -9.96
N ALA A 684 2.66 17.57 -9.69
CA ALA A 684 3.75 17.28 -10.62
C ALA A 684 3.23 16.85 -12.02
N CYS A 685 2.02 16.20 -12.06
CA CYS A 685 1.24 15.97 -13.28
C CYS A 685 -0.24 15.84 -12.88
N LEU A 686 -1.01 16.93 -13.01
CA LEU A 686 -2.42 16.99 -12.58
C LEU A 686 -3.26 17.71 -13.64
N MET A 687 -4.21 17.00 -14.23
CA MET A 687 -5.14 17.54 -15.23
C MET A 687 -6.50 17.83 -14.62
N MET A 688 -7.12 18.95 -15.03
CA MET A 688 -8.48 19.31 -14.62
C MET A 688 -9.15 20.20 -15.65
N ARG A 689 -10.48 20.31 -15.56
CA ARG A 689 -11.20 21.32 -16.34
C ARG A 689 -10.88 22.73 -15.83
N ARG A 690 -10.83 23.69 -16.74
CA ARG A 690 -10.62 25.10 -16.43
C ARG A 690 -11.71 25.66 -15.50
N ASP A 691 -12.97 25.32 -15.78
CA ASP A 691 -14.10 25.79 -14.97
C ASP A 691 -14.03 25.30 -13.52
N VAL A 692 -13.54 24.07 -13.28
CA VAL A 692 -13.33 23.54 -11.92
C VAL A 692 -12.19 24.28 -11.22
N PHE A 693 -11.08 24.55 -11.91
CA PHE A 693 -9.97 25.34 -11.35
C PHE A 693 -10.42 26.72 -10.92
N ASP A 694 -11.18 27.40 -11.79
CA ASP A 694 -11.71 28.74 -11.52
C ASP A 694 -12.77 28.72 -10.40
N GLU A 695 -13.64 27.70 -10.34
CA GLU A 695 -14.67 27.53 -9.31
C GLU A 695 -14.07 27.40 -7.89
N VAL A 696 -12.95 26.69 -7.76
CA VAL A 696 -12.27 26.53 -6.47
C VAL A 696 -11.28 27.65 -6.16
N GLY A 697 -11.11 28.61 -7.06
CA GLY A 697 -10.21 29.75 -6.93
C GLY A 697 -8.73 29.41 -7.07
N GLY A 698 -8.40 28.39 -7.88
CA GLY A 698 -7.04 27.98 -8.15
C GLY A 698 -6.30 27.43 -6.95
N LEU A 699 -4.96 27.45 -7.00
CA LEU A 699 -4.09 27.06 -5.88
C LEU A 699 -4.12 28.14 -4.79
N ASP A 700 -4.08 27.75 -3.52
CA ASP A 700 -3.98 28.66 -2.38
C ASP A 700 -2.53 29.12 -2.20
N GLU A 701 -2.28 30.41 -2.49
CA GLU A 701 -0.93 30.98 -2.50
C GLU A 701 -0.28 31.05 -1.10
N SER A 702 -1.02 30.77 -0.04
CA SER A 702 -0.44 30.60 1.27
C SER A 702 0.35 29.29 1.42
N PHE A 703 0.17 28.32 0.52
CA PHE A 703 0.97 27.12 0.38
C PHE A 703 2.00 27.33 -0.74
N GLU A 704 3.16 27.79 -0.36
CA GLU A 704 4.22 28.17 -1.32
C GLU A 704 4.84 26.96 -2.01
N VAL A 705 4.95 25.83 -1.31
CA VAL A 705 5.67 24.63 -1.75
C VAL A 705 4.97 23.33 -1.38
N ALA A 706 4.70 23.10 -0.09
CA ALA A 706 4.14 21.85 0.38
C ALA A 706 2.60 21.93 0.47
N PHE A 707 1.94 20.81 0.22
CA PHE A 707 0.50 20.62 0.38
C PHE A 707 -0.40 21.47 -0.54
N ASN A 708 0.14 22.26 -1.45
CA ASN A 708 -0.63 23.07 -2.39
C ASN A 708 -1.53 22.22 -3.30
N ASP A 709 -1.04 21.10 -3.77
CA ASP A 709 -1.76 20.11 -4.57
C ASP A 709 -2.81 19.34 -3.75
N VAL A 710 -2.47 19.00 -2.50
CA VAL A 710 -3.41 18.35 -1.57
C VAL A 710 -4.55 19.30 -1.24
N ASP A 711 -4.24 20.56 -0.92
CA ASP A 711 -5.22 21.62 -0.67
C ASP A 711 -6.15 21.84 -1.87
N LEU A 712 -5.59 21.93 -3.07
CA LEU A 712 -6.37 22.07 -4.31
C LEU A 712 -7.35 20.91 -4.48
N CYS A 713 -6.87 19.68 -4.34
CA CYS A 713 -7.70 18.47 -4.43
C CYS A 713 -8.80 18.46 -3.35
N MET A 714 -8.47 18.88 -2.13
CA MET A 714 -9.46 18.96 -1.04
C MET A 714 -10.55 19.99 -1.35
N LYS A 715 -10.20 21.18 -1.86
CA LYS A 715 -11.18 22.20 -2.30
C LYS A 715 -12.09 21.67 -3.42
N ILE A 716 -11.51 20.94 -4.39
CA ILE A 716 -12.25 20.30 -5.48
C ILE A 716 -13.26 19.28 -4.92
N ARG A 717 -12.82 18.46 -3.95
CA ARG A 717 -13.71 17.49 -3.29
C ARG A 717 -14.82 18.13 -2.45
N GLU A 718 -14.58 19.25 -1.81
CA GLU A 718 -15.63 19.99 -1.09
C GLU A 718 -16.75 20.49 -2.01
N LYS A 719 -16.46 20.68 -3.30
CA LYS A 719 -17.48 20.96 -4.32
C LYS A 719 -18.22 19.72 -4.80
N GLY A 720 -17.85 18.53 -4.31
CA GLY A 720 -18.49 17.26 -4.63
C GLY A 720 -17.88 16.55 -5.84
N TYR A 721 -16.78 17.04 -6.40
CA TYR A 721 -16.07 16.38 -7.49
C TYR A 721 -15.18 15.25 -6.99
N LEU A 722 -14.94 14.28 -7.88
CA LEU A 722 -14.02 13.17 -7.67
C LEU A 722 -12.59 13.57 -8.09
N ILE A 723 -11.61 13.09 -7.35
CA ILE A 723 -10.22 13.05 -7.78
C ILE A 723 -9.96 11.62 -8.28
N VAL A 724 -9.46 11.50 -9.50
CA VAL A 724 -9.15 10.22 -10.14
C VAL A 724 -7.63 10.07 -10.25
N PHE A 725 -7.13 8.93 -9.85
CA PHE A 725 -5.79 8.46 -10.19
C PHE A 725 -5.91 7.49 -11.36
N THR A 726 -5.13 7.70 -12.42
CA THR A 726 -5.01 6.74 -13.52
C THR A 726 -3.58 6.20 -13.59
N PRO A 727 -3.39 4.87 -13.51
CA PRO A 727 -2.07 4.26 -13.63
C PRO A 727 -1.61 4.14 -15.09
N TYR A 728 -2.47 4.50 -16.04
CA TYR A 728 -2.24 4.38 -17.48
C TYR A 728 -1.62 5.62 -18.11
N ALA A 729 -1.54 6.73 -17.38
CA ALA A 729 -0.71 7.88 -17.67
C ALA A 729 0.58 7.77 -16.87
N GLU A 730 1.70 7.48 -17.52
CA GLU A 730 2.97 7.13 -16.86
C GLU A 730 4.05 8.16 -17.20
N LEU A 731 4.76 8.64 -16.15
CA LEU A 731 5.85 9.59 -16.29
C LEU A 731 7.00 9.24 -15.34
N TYR A 732 8.25 9.55 -15.72
CA TYR A 732 9.30 9.77 -14.74
C TYR A 732 9.17 11.18 -14.15
N HIS A 733 9.49 11.32 -12.87
CA HIS A 733 9.65 12.60 -12.20
C HIS A 733 11.00 12.63 -11.48
N TYR A 734 11.91 13.43 -11.99
CA TYR A 734 13.31 13.49 -11.59
C TYR A 734 13.56 14.36 -10.34
N GLU A 735 12.62 14.35 -9.42
CA GLU A 735 12.46 15.14 -8.20
C GLU A 735 13.79 15.66 -7.59
N SER A 736 13.74 16.87 -7.04
CA SER A 736 14.80 17.50 -6.23
C SER A 736 16.04 18.02 -6.99
N LYS A 737 16.04 18.03 -8.32
CA LYS A 737 17.17 18.58 -9.08
C LYS A 737 17.22 20.11 -8.99
N SER A 738 16.09 20.77 -9.07
CA SER A 738 15.99 22.23 -9.11
C SER A 738 15.96 22.90 -7.73
N ARG A 739 15.38 22.25 -6.72
CA ARG A 739 15.14 22.84 -5.38
C ARG A 739 16.06 22.32 -4.29
N GLY A 740 16.63 21.14 -4.44
CA GLY A 740 17.35 20.42 -3.38
C GLY A 740 16.42 19.98 -2.23
N ASN A 741 17.00 19.40 -1.18
CA ASN A 741 16.24 18.95 -0.02
C ASN A 741 15.77 20.13 0.86
N ASP A 742 14.67 19.96 1.58
CA ASP A 742 14.20 20.90 2.60
C ASP A 742 14.98 20.71 3.92
N ASP A 743 16.27 21.01 3.90
CA ASP A 743 17.22 20.72 4.97
C ASP A 743 17.84 21.99 5.63
N THR A 744 17.49 23.18 5.13
CA THR A 744 17.91 24.43 5.81
C THR A 744 16.88 24.87 6.86
N PRO A 745 17.29 25.62 7.91
CA PRO A 745 16.38 26.10 8.93
C PRO A 745 15.18 26.89 8.36
N GLU A 746 15.41 27.76 7.39
CA GLU A 746 14.38 28.59 6.76
C GLU A 746 13.37 27.73 5.99
N LYS A 747 13.85 26.72 5.26
CA LYS A 747 12.98 25.78 4.53
C LYS A 747 12.16 24.92 5.49
N LEU A 748 12.74 24.49 6.62
CA LEU A 748 12.03 23.75 7.66
C LEU A 748 10.99 24.61 8.35
N GLU A 749 11.29 25.89 8.66
CA GLU A 749 10.33 26.81 9.27
C GLU A 749 9.13 27.06 8.33
N ARG A 750 9.39 27.31 7.05
CA ARG A 750 8.35 27.41 6.03
C ARG A 750 7.48 26.12 6.01
N PHE A 751 8.11 24.95 5.90
CA PHE A 751 7.40 23.66 5.88
C PHE A 751 6.50 23.47 7.10
N HIS A 752 7.01 23.75 8.31
CA HIS A 752 6.21 23.70 9.53
C HIS A 752 5.08 24.76 9.54
N GLY A 753 5.31 25.90 8.90
CA GLY A 753 4.28 26.93 8.69
C GLY A 753 3.16 26.42 7.81
N GLU A 754 3.50 25.72 6.71
CA GLU A 754 2.55 25.11 5.79
C GLU A 754 1.79 23.95 6.44
N VAL A 755 2.48 23.09 7.23
CA VAL A 755 1.84 22.04 8.05
C VAL A 755 0.76 22.65 8.95
N ARG A 756 1.11 23.65 9.76
CA ARG A 756 0.13 24.30 10.67
C ARG A 756 -1.06 24.90 9.93
N ARG A 757 -0.84 25.55 8.77
CA ARG A 757 -1.93 26.11 7.95
C ARG A 757 -2.83 25.01 7.42
N PHE A 758 -2.24 23.90 6.96
CA PHE A 758 -3.01 22.78 6.46
C PHE A 758 -3.86 22.15 7.56
N GLU A 759 -3.29 21.89 8.73
CA GLU A 759 -4.01 21.41 9.91
C GLU A 759 -5.16 22.35 10.27
N MET A 760 -4.90 23.65 10.39
CA MET A 760 -5.95 24.63 10.74
C MET A 760 -7.07 24.65 9.70
N LYS A 761 -6.78 24.48 8.43
CA LYS A 761 -7.77 24.51 7.34
C LYS A 761 -8.56 23.21 7.24
N TRP A 762 -7.89 22.06 7.42
CA TRP A 762 -8.41 20.74 7.13
C TRP A 762 -8.49 19.80 8.36
N GLN A 763 -8.44 20.35 9.57
CA GLN A 763 -8.44 19.57 10.82
C GLN A 763 -9.59 18.56 10.88
N LYS A 764 -10.77 18.95 10.49
CA LYS A 764 -11.94 18.06 10.49
C LYS A 764 -11.73 16.85 9.57
N GLN A 765 -11.23 17.08 8.36
CA GLN A 765 -11.00 16.01 7.39
C GLN A 765 -9.85 15.10 7.82
N LEU A 766 -8.84 15.65 8.50
CA LEU A 766 -7.76 14.87 9.12
C LEU A 766 -8.30 13.97 10.24
N ASP A 767 -9.20 14.49 11.08
CA ASP A 767 -9.82 13.74 12.18
C ASP A 767 -10.81 12.69 11.67
N ASP A 768 -11.58 13.00 10.61
CA ASP A 768 -12.50 12.06 9.97
C ASP A 768 -11.75 10.93 9.21
N GLY A 769 -10.48 11.17 8.85
CA GLY A 769 -9.61 10.27 8.10
C GLY A 769 -9.89 10.26 6.60
N ASP A 770 -9.01 9.61 5.85
CA ASP A 770 -9.13 9.49 4.40
C ASP A 770 -10.25 8.49 4.02
N PRO A 771 -11.28 8.89 3.27
CA PRO A 771 -12.37 7.99 2.91
C PRO A 771 -11.94 6.87 1.98
N TYR A 772 -10.86 7.05 1.22
CA TYR A 772 -10.34 6.02 0.32
C TYR A 772 -9.24 5.16 0.95
N TYR A 773 -8.93 5.40 2.24
CA TYR A 773 -7.95 4.63 3.01
C TYR A 773 -8.56 4.10 4.30
N ASN A 774 -8.65 2.79 4.42
CA ASN A 774 -9.34 2.17 5.55
C ASN A 774 -8.58 2.41 6.87
N PRO A 775 -9.24 2.78 7.97
CA PRO A 775 -8.59 3.10 9.26
C PRO A 775 -7.95 1.87 9.95
N ASN A 776 -8.19 0.66 9.48
CA ASN A 776 -7.52 -0.56 9.92
C ASN A 776 -6.11 -0.73 9.31
N LEU A 777 -5.75 0.13 8.35
CA LEU A 777 -4.42 0.19 7.75
C LEU A 777 -3.58 1.27 8.44
N THR A 778 -2.26 1.09 8.48
CA THR A 778 -1.36 2.02 9.17
C THR A 778 -1.11 3.30 8.38
N LEU A 779 -1.10 4.44 9.06
CA LEU A 779 -0.69 5.72 8.49
C LEU A 779 0.81 6.04 8.73
N THR A 780 1.57 5.11 9.28
CA THR A 780 3.01 5.29 9.49
C THR A 780 3.86 4.78 8.33
N ARG A 781 3.24 4.04 7.40
CA ARG A 781 3.88 3.43 6.23
C ARG A 781 2.96 3.56 5.02
N ASP A 782 3.56 3.63 3.84
CA ASP A 782 2.92 3.83 2.55
C ASP A 782 2.53 2.53 1.80
N ASP A 783 2.62 1.39 2.49
CA ASP A 783 2.49 0.04 1.93
C ASP A 783 1.15 -0.67 2.25
N PHE A 784 0.19 0.04 2.80
CA PHE A 784 -1.11 -0.50 3.22
C PHE A 784 -1.00 -1.66 4.22
N SER A 785 0.06 -1.74 4.99
CA SER A 785 0.19 -2.74 6.05
C SER A 785 -0.82 -2.48 7.18
N LEU A 786 -1.12 -3.53 7.93
CA LEU A 786 -2.07 -3.47 9.05
C LEU A 786 -1.61 -2.50 10.14
N LYS A 787 -2.59 -1.86 10.78
CA LYS A 787 -2.37 -0.91 11.89
C LYS A 787 -1.86 -1.59 13.14
#